data_8efce7d0e3a600804dececb243df93b0
#
_entry.id   8efce7d0e3a600804dececb243df93b0
#
_cell.length_a   1.000
_cell.length_b   1.000
_cell.length_c   1.000
_cell.angle_alpha   90.00
_cell.angle_beta   90.00
_cell.angle_gamma   90.00
#
_symmetry.space_group_name_H-M   'P 1'
#
loop_
_entity.id
_entity.type
_entity.pdbx_description
1 polymer ?
#
loop_
_entity_poly.entity_id
_entity_poly.type
_entity_poly.pdbx_seq_one_letter_code
_entity_poly.pdbx_strand_id
1 'polypeptide(L)'
;MSRIQSALSSVLLFMLIAFSACQKAPEITEPTKPSDPDEPEIKPELIMEAEEFVAPSDGGVFKFEFKATRKVSVSVSQEQKWCKAMVSSTDEEYYFNLVVNVDVFDGKEDRSAVIVLSAPDCENRSLIVRQERVKSNTNSLTSFVLRKSANSLTRDIQFDFDEKSKTFSAKYLKWIDKEQPEMLVPEFVTDGETVLVNGMQVISGQTAVSFADDFKLVVRAENGDENVYMVSFNCPQINTELPVIRIHIPLSDITSKSTYKKTKCDIYRPGSDEGKWSASDAEIEIRGRGNSTWGLPKKPYRIKFPEKFSPIGLNHAKAKSWVLLAHDMDKSLLRNHLAFELSRILFSPSEKYHDAAALTFTPCSQMVNVYSGNDYHGVYQMSDQMEVAKGRIDIDRLKAVDGSDASKITGGHLIETNIHHDEGYPVSFTSSRGIYMDHKYPKDDDMDISQYKYMEDFVRKAESALYSSNFTDPVNGWRKWFDEKTLADFIIVKEFAGDMDGYTSTYFYKRRGVDKIFFGPIWDLDKGWNNDKRTPHGNTLDQLMIYGGFYMPPYINPDWFHRFWQDAEFRKFVGKRWASKKEQLKAKVLSELDEKPKQMRKAINANFSVWEFYYQYSDEANMPARTYELEIQRMKDLTEKRAALLDTKFR
;
A
#
# COMPACT_ATOMS: atom_id res chain seq x y z
N MET A 1 39.02 -6.58 1.15
CA MET A 1 40.26 -5.85 0.73
C MET A 1 40.04 -4.42 1.10
N SER A 2 40.61 -4.11 2.09
CA SER A 2 41.73 -3.22 2.53
C SER A 2 41.26 -1.79 2.65
N ARG A 3 41.18 -1.35 3.87
CA ARG A 3 42.08 -0.52 4.68
C ARG A 3 41.95 0.95 4.30
N ILE A 4 41.78 1.94 5.20
CA ILE A 4 42.56 2.33 6.40
C ILE A 4 41.71 3.36 7.15
N GLN A 5 41.28 3.30 8.33
CA GLN A 5 41.86 3.51 9.65
C GLN A 5 42.64 4.81 9.82
N SER A 6 42.17 5.56 10.78
CA SER A 6 42.82 6.21 11.94
C SER A 6 43.30 7.64 11.69
N ALA A 7 43.29 8.58 12.61
CA ALA A 7 43.39 8.47 14.05
C ALA A 7 42.92 9.76 14.74
N LEU A 8 42.48 9.59 15.95
CA LEU A 8 42.42 10.60 17.02
C LEU A 8 43.82 11.02 17.41
N SER A 9 43.98 12.25 17.83
CA SER A 9 44.71 12.53 19.09
C SER A 9 44.73 14.01 19.43
N SER A 10 44.16 14.30 20.55
CA SER A 10 44.49 15.29 21.56
C SER A 10 45.95 15.71 21.59
N VAL A 11 46.22 16.98 21.87
CA VAL A 11 47.29 17.37 22.86
C VAL A 11 46.97 18.74 23.45
N LEU A 12 46.95 18.72 24.74
CA LEU A 12 46.95 19.78 25.73
C LEU A 12 48.32 20.48 25.77
N LEU A 13 48.27 21.78 26.09
CA LEU A 13 49.19 22.48 27.01
C LEU A 13 50.68 22.51 26.69
N PHE A 14 51.20 23.68 26.46
CA PHE A 14 52.33 24.21 27.31
C PHE A 14 52.55 25.69 27.06
N MET A 15 52.40 26.50 28.14
CA MET A 15 53.06 27.81 28.28
C MET A 15 54.57 27.62 28.30
N LEU A 16 55.31 28.42 27.57
CA LEU A 16 56.67 28.77 27.95
C LEU A 16 57.03 30.16 27.45
N ILE A 17 57.35 30.96 28.42
CA ILE A 17 57.95 32.30 28.40
C ILE A 17 59.29 32.22 27.67
N ALA A 18 59.53 33.10 26.73
CA ALA A 18 60.87 33.45 26.30
C ALA A 18 61.03 34.96 26.27
N PHE A 19 61.69 35.49 27.29
CA PHE A 19 62.31 36.80 27.25
C PHE A 19 63.40 36.84 26.18
N SER A 20 63.37 37.83 25.29
CA SER A 20 64.55 38.20 24.54
C SER A 20 64.79 39.70 24.67
N ALA A 21 65.94 39.98 25.17
CA ALA A 21 66.46 41.29 25.45
C ALA A 21 66.61 42.15 24.18
N CYS A 22 66.09 43.36 24.23
CA CYS A 22 66.48 44.41 23.26
C CYS A 22 67.44 45.38 23.86
N GLN A 23 68.56 45.52 23.16
CA GLN A 23 69.72 46.38 23.54
C GLN A 23 69.34 47.86 23.54
N LYS A 24 69.79 48.59 24.57
CA LYS A 24 69.70 50.05 24.69
C LYS A 24 70.57 50.78 23.66
N ALA A 25 70.01 51.78 23.01
CA ALA A 25 70.75 52.86 22.36
C ALA A 25 70.88 54.06 23.34
N PRO A 26 71.92 54.88 23.26
CA PRO A 26 72.29 55.82 24.33
C PRO A 26 71.39 57.05 24.37
N GLU A 27 71.08 57.50 25.60
CA GLU A 27 70.35 58.72 25.93
C GLU A 27 71.15 59.96 25.50
N ILE A 28 70.47 60.89 24.81
CA ILE A 28 70.92 62.27 24.70
C ILE A 28 70.07 63.06 25.71
N THR A 29 70.72 63.50 26.75
CA THR A 29 70.14 64.39 27.78
C THR A 29 70.05 65.81 27.25
N GLU A 30 68.84 66.33 27.09
CA GLU A 30 68.55 67.77 27.00
C GLU A 30 68.45 68.39 28.40
N PRO A 31 68.81 69.66 28.56
CA PRO A 31 68.87 70.26 29.86
C PRO A 31 67.51 70.61 30.43
N THR A 32 67.31 70.20 31.65
CA THR A 32 66.14 70.54 32.46
C THR A 32 65.97 72.05 32.66
N LYS A 33 64.82 72.57 32.27
CA LYS A 33 64.33 73.89 32.68
C LYS A 33 63.90 73.82 34.17
N PRO A 34 64.14 74.83 35.00
CA PRO A 34 63.68 74.80 36.38
C PRO A 34 62.15 74.82 36.46
N SER A 35 61.55 73.97 37.27
CA SER A 35 60.15 73.99 37.61
C SER A 35 59.80 75.19 38.42
N ASP A 36 58.73 75.85 38.03
CA ASP A 36 58.02 76.89 38.75
C ASP A 36 57.30 76.22 39.96
N PRO A 37 57.51 76.73 41.21
CA PRO A 37 56.98 76.03 42.39
C PRO A 37 55.48 76.12 42.65
N ASP A 38 54.68 76.74 41.74
CA ASP A 38 53.24 76.93 41.94
C ASP A 38 52.32 76.30 40.94
N GLU A 39 52.79 75.39 40.10
CA GLU A 39 51.82 74.61 39.30
C GLU A 39 51.28 73.43 40.12
N PRO A 40 49.96 73.20 40.24
CA PRO A 40 49.40 72.06 40.96
C PRO A 40 49.80 70.75 40.27
N GLU A 41 50.43 69.89 41.03
CA GLU A 41 50.84 68.51 40.56
C GLU A 41 49.63 67.78 40.08
N ILE A 42 49.47 67.70 38.76
CA ILE A 42 48.34 66.95 38.14
C ILE A 42 48.60 65.44 38.35
N LYS A 43 47.75 64.81 39.18
CA LYS A 43 47.85 63.38 39.47
C LYS A 43 47.60 62.54 38.17
N PRO A 44 48.40 61.50 38.03
CA PRO A 44 48.18 60.54 36.90
C PRO A 44 46.77 59.94 37.00
N GLU A 45 45.95 60.12 35.99
CA GLU A 45 44.59 59.56 35.90
C GLU A 45 44.37 59.00 34.52
N LEU A 46 43.77 57.80 34.45
CA LEU A 46 43.20 57.18 33.25
C LEU A 46 41.88 56.51 33.64
N ILE A 47 40.77 57.15 33.22
CA ILE A 47 39.41 56.72 33.58
C ILE A 47 38.62 56.51 32.31
N MET A 48 38.08 55.34 32.15
CA MET A 48 37.13 54.96 31.10
C MET A 48 36.04 54.13 31.73
N GLU A 49 34.79 54.52 31.49
CA GLU A 49 33.60 53.87 32.07
C GLU A 49 33.19 52.63 31.27
N ALA A 50 33.42 52.64 29.95
CA ALA A 50 33.05 51.53 29.08
C ALA A 50 34.06 50.33 29.25
N GLU A 51 33.57 49.20 29.70
CA GLU A 51 34.34 47.97 29.85
C GLU A 51 34.05 46.95 28.77
N GLU A 52 32.81 46.95 28.20
CA GLU A 52 32.37 46.05 27.17
C GLU A 52 31.50 46.78 26.15
N PHE A 53 31.56 46.38 24.88
CA PHE A 53 30.76 46.86 23.78
C PHE A 53 30.43 45.76 22.80
N VAL A 54 29.14 45.61 22.45
CA VAL A 54 28.70 44.69 21.40
C VAL A 54 28.53 45.47 20.10
N ALA A 55 29.40 45.21 19.15
CA ALA A 55 29.38 45.82 17.84
C ALA A 55 28.36 45.07 16.93
N PRO A 56 27.61 45.77 16.08
CA PRO A 56 26.73 45.16 15.11
C PRO A 56 27.54 44.39 14.05
N SER A 57 26.89 43.38 13.42
CA SER A 57 27.53 42.55 12.39
C SER A 57 28.00 43.29 11.15
N ASP A 58 27.34 44.40 10.82
CA ASP A 58 27.70 45.32 9.72
C ASP A 58 28.88 46.24 10.05
N GLY A 59 29.43 46.11 11.26
CA GLY A 59 30.58 46.86 11.69
C GLY A 59 30.31 48.34 11.92
N GLY A 60 31.32 49.16 11.82
CA GLY A 60 31.18 50.60 11.97
C GLY A 60 32.31 51.27 12.76
N VAL A 61 32.14 52.58 12.96
CA VAL A 61 33.05 53.40 13.76
C VAL A 61 32.36 53.91 15.03
N PHE A 62 32.91 53.57 16.19
CA PHE A 62 32.33 53.84 17.50
C PHE A 62 33.30 54.69 18.31
N LYS A 63 32.78 55.57 19.17
CA LYS A 63 33.60 56.47 19.98
C LYS A 63 33.21 56.29 21.44
N PHE A 64 34.23 56.19 22.28
CA PHE A 64 34.11 56.05 23.74
C PHE A 64 34.96 57.14 24.37
N GLU A 65 34.35 58.07 25.09
CA GLU A 65 35.03 59.12 25.79
C GLU A 65 35.76 58.57 27.02
N PHE A 66 36.94 59.08 27.26
CA PHE A 66 37.71 58.76 28.45
C PHE A 66 38.58 59.96 28.90
N LYS A 67 38.92 60.01 30.19
CA LYS A 67 39.78 61.05 30.79
C LYS A 67 41.19 60.51 30.96
N ALA A 68 42.20 61.32 30.61
CA ALA A 68 43.59 60.96 30.85
C ALA A 68 44.42 62.21 31.06
N THR A 69 45.26 62.21 32.12
CA THR A 69 46.16 63.34 32.47
C THR A 69 47.61 63.05 32.00
N ARG A 70 47.82 61.93 31.31
CA ARG A 70 49.11 61.52 30.73
C ARG A 70 48.89 61.10 29.28
N LYS A 71 49.99 61.07 28.53
CA LYS A 71 49.97 60.60 27.12
C LYS A 71 49.51 59.15 27.08
N VAL A 72 48.40 58.88 26.35
CA VAL A 72 47.82 57.55 26.22
C VAL A 72 48.34 56.82 25.00
N SER A 73 48.63 55.56 25.16
CA SER A 73 48.84 54.60 24.09
C SER A 73 47.68 53.61 24.06
N VAL A 74 47.30 53.20 22.85
CA VAL A 74 46.25 52.20 22.63
C VAL A 74 46.87 50.99 21.92
N SER A 75 46.46 49.80 22.35
CA SER A 75 46.87 48.55 21.72
C SER A 75 45.69 47.61 21.52
N VAL A 76 45.72 46.92 20.40
CA VAL A 76 44.81 45.80 20.08
C VAL A 76 45.69 44.64 19.65
N SER A 77 45.35 43.40 19.98
CA SER A 77 46.13 42.25 19.56
C SER A 77 46.25 42.19 18.03
N GLN A 78 47.48 41.94 17.54
CA GLN A 78 47.78 41.87 16.09
C GLN A 78 46.99 40.75 15.37
N GLU A 79 46.51 39.78 16.10
CA GLU A 79 45.70 38.68 15.57
C GLU A 79 44.24 39.13 15.26
N GLN A 80 43.80 40.25 15.86
CA GLN A 80 42.44 40.80 15.77
C GLN A 80 42.36 41.96 14.77
N LYS A 81 42.83 41.77 13.54
CA LYS A 81 42.90 42.80 12.49
C LYS A 81 41.55 43.47 12.14
N TRP A 82 40.43 42.83 12.48
CA TRP A 82 39.08 43.29 12.25
C TRP A 82 38.64 44.42 13.20
N CYS A 83 39.35 44.60 14.29
CA CYS A 83 39.09 45.64 15.27
C CYS A 83 40.33 46.55 15.39
N LYS A 84 40.17 47.80 15.02
CA LYS A 84 41.25 48.80 15.07
C LYS A 84 40.84 49.91 16.02
N ALA A 85 41.82 50.38 16.77
CA ALA A 85 41.56 51.47 17.73
C ALA A 85 42.61 52.57 17.60
N MET A 86 42.15 53.81 17.78
CA MET A 86 43.00 54.99 17.85
C MET A 86 42.44 55.97 18.88
N VAL A 87 43.29 56.81 19.41
CA VAL A 87 42.94 57.87 20.29
C VAL A 87 42.83 59.19 19.49
N SER A 88 41.74 59.95 19.68
CA SER A 88 41.59 61.32 19.15
C SER A 88 41.35 62.28 20.28
N SER A 89 41.87 63.52 20.16
CA SER A 89 41.59 64.61 21.09
C SER A 89 40.14 65.07 21.00
N THR A 90 39.63 65.68 22.09
CA THR A 90 38.42 66.43 22.15
C THR A 90 38.77 67.95 22.35
N ASP A 91 37.74 68.80 22.40
CA ASP A 91 37.92 70.24 22.71
C ASP A 91 38.10 70.47 24.20
N GLU A 92 37.93 69.47 25.03
CA GLU A 92 38.05 69.56 26.49
C GLU A 92 39.43 69.05 26.95
N GLU A 93 40.05 69.74 27.85
CA GLU A 93 41.32 69.44 28.43
C GLU A 93 41.24 68.13 29.23
N TYR A 94 42.15 67.20 29.00
CA TYR A 94 42.22 65.85 29.60
C TYR A 94 41.14 64.86 29.16
N TYR A 95 40.23 65.21 28.23
CA TYR A 95 39.26 64.27 27.66
C TYR A 95 39.65 63.90 26.26
N PHE A 96 39.43 62.57 25.92
CA PHE A 96 39.79 61.95 24.65
C PHE A 96 38.68 60.98 24.19
N ASN A 97 38.65 60.75 22.92
CA ASN A 97 37.81 59.65 22.35
C ASN A 97 38.71 58.47 21.98
N LEU A 98 38.37 57.30 22.49
CA LEU A 98 38.81 56.03 21.93
C LEU A 98 37.90 55.78 20.71
N VAL A 99 38.48 55.85 19.51
CA VAL A 99 37.78 55.61 18.26
C VAL A 99 38.07 54.15 17.87
N VAL A 100 37.01 53.34 17.83
CA VAL A 100 37.05 51.92 17.50
C VAL A 100 36.45 51.69 16.15
N ASN A 101 37.20 51.14 15.20
CA ASN A 101 36.72 50.74 13.89
C ASN A 101 36.61 49.24 13.84
N VAL A 102 35.40 48.75 13.60
CA VAL A 102 35.05 47.31 13.55
C VAL A 102 34.66 46.97 12.12
N ASP A 103 35.31 45.96 11.55
CA ASP A 103 35.00 45.51 10.21
C ASP A 103 33.70 44.69 10.19
N VAL A 104 33.04 44.66 9.02
CA VAL A 104 31.88 43.78 8.76
C VAL A 104 32.22 42.33 9.10
N PHE A 105 31.24 41.59 9.63
CA PHE A 105 31.42 40.22 10.06
C PHE A 105 30.31 39.32 9.52
N ASP A 106 30.73 38.32 8.75
CA ASP A 106 29.87 37.26 8.19
C ASP A 106 30.25 35.83 8.67
N GLY A 107 31.08 35.82 9.75
CA GLY A 107 31.57 34.54 10.32
C GLY A 107 30.51 33.75 11.05
N LYS A 108 30.79 32.45 11.24
CA LYS A 108 29.86 31.48 11.87
C LYS A 108 29.96 31.41 13.40
N GLU A 109 30.98 32.01 13.99
CA GLU A 109 31.20 32.05 15.45
C GLU A 109 31.41 33.48 15.90
N ASP A 110 30.94 33.83 17.10
CA ASP A 110 31.16 35.12 17.68
C ASP A 110 32.65 35.42 17.80
N ARG A 111 33.03 36.71 17.64
CA ARG A 111 34.41 37.14 17.80
C ARG A 111 34.52 38.26 18.83
N SER A 112 35.69 38.31 19.52
CA SER A 112 35.95 39.36 20.49
C SER A 112 37.37 39.88 20.35
N ALA A 113 37.53 41.17 20.66
CA ALA A 113 38.80 41.84 20.71
C ALA A 113 38.94 42.62 22.03
N VAL A 114 40.16 42.66 22.56
CA VAL A 114 40.43 43.48 23.74
C VAL A 114 41.30 44.67 23.30
N ILE A 115 40.82 45.88 23.57
CA ILE A 115 41.52 47.12 23.38
C ILE A 115 42.05 47.53 24.74
N VAL A 116 43.35 47.82 24.84
CA VAL A 116 43.98 48.26 26.08
C VAL A 116 44.50 49.68 25.91
N LEU A 117 44.01 50.58 26.80
CA LEU A 117 44.57 51.90 26.99
C LEU A 117 45.60 51.84 28.12
N SER A 118 46.73 52.42 27.89
CA SER A 118 47.80 52.53 28.89
C SER A 118 48.39 53.96 28.92
N ALA A 119 48.68 54.44 30.09
CA ALA A 119 49.33 55.74 30.30
C ALA A 119 50.38 55.60 31.42
N PRO A 120 51.50 56.38 31.38
CA PRO A 120 52.50 56.34 32.43
C PRO A 120 51.92 56.59 33.81
N ASP A 121 52.26 55.75 34.77
CA ASP A 121 51.87 55.85 36.20
C ASP A 121 50.34 55.68 36.42
N CYS A 122 49.60 55.13 35.44
CA CYS A 122 48.18 54.86 35.55
C CYS A 122 47.92 53.34 35.39
N GLU A 123 46.87 52.86 36.02
CA GLU A 123 46.35 51.54 35.75
C GLU A 123 45.79 51.45 34.33
N ASN A 124 46.07 50.37 33.62
CA ASN A 124 45.51 50.13 32.30
C ASN A 124 44.00 50.03 32.36
N ARG A 125 43.32 50.53 31.30
CA ARG A 125 41.89 50.33 31.08
C ARG A 125 41.70 49.46 29.83
N SER A 126 40.72 48.61 29.85
CA SER A 126 40.42 47.74 28.70
C SER A 126 38.95 47.82 28.28
N LEU A 127 38.74 47.83 26.99
CA LEU A 127 37.43 47.66 26.37
C LEU A 127 37.37 46.34 25.64
N ILE A 128 36.44 45.50 26.02
CA ILE A 128 36.14 44.25 25.30
C ILE A 128 35.11 44.57 24.19
N VAL A 129 35.52 44.42 22.95
CA VAL A 129 34.62 44.55 21.78
C VAL A 129 34.21 43.16 21.35
N ARG A 130 32.92 42.89 21.44
CA ARG A 130 32.33 41.65 20.93
C ARG A 130 31.59 41.92 19.63
N GLN A 131 31.56 40.98 18.71
CA GLN A 131 30.74 41.03 17.52
C GLN A 131 30.13 39.67 17.32
N GLU A 132 28.81 39.63 17.38
CA GLU A 132 28.05 38.40 17.23
C GLU A 132 28.01 37.97 15.75
N ARG A 133 27.99 36.68 15.50
CA ARG A 133 27.84 36.10 14.19
C ARG A 133 26.50 36.46 13.57
N VAL A 134 26.41 36.42 12.27
CA VAL A 134 25.14 36.53 11.56
C VAL A 134 24.30 35.27 11.84
N LYS A 135 23.17 35.48 12.51
CA LYS A 135 22.24 34.37 12.77
C LYS A 135 21.59 33.91 11.49
N SER A 136 21.46 32.57 11.34
CA SER A 136 20.80 32.00 10.19
C SER A 136 19.31 32.39 10.10
N ASN A 137 18.84 32.65 8.90
CA ASN A 137 17.44 32.94 8.61
C ASN A 137 16.72 31.74 7.96
N THR A 138 17.37 30.58 7.87
CA THR A 138 16.77 29.37 7.26
C THR A 138 15.73 28.76 8.20
N ASN A 139 14.55 28.43 7.66
CA ASN A 139 13.41 27.91 8.40
C ASN A 139 12.52 27.01 7.54
N SER A 140 13.13 26.20 6.68
CA SER A 140 12.43 25.29 5.79
C SER A 140 12.15 23.94 6.47
N LEU A 141 11.01 23.33 6.11
CA LEU A 141 10.65 21.97 6.46
C LEU A 141 10.56 21.14 5.16
N THR A 142 11.40 20.12 5.01
CA THR A 142 11.55 19.39 3.75
C THR A 142 10.92 18.00 3.76
N SER A 143 10.67 17.43 4.94
CA SER A 143 10.08 16.10 5.09
C SER A 143 9.27 16.01 6.37
N PHE A 144 8.14 15.26 6.31
CA PHE A 144 7.29 14.97 7.48
C PHE A 144 6.75 13.55 7.37
N VAL A 145 7.02 12.70 8.36
CA VAL A 145 6.72 11.26 8.36
C VAL A 145 6.26 10.79 9.73
N LEU A 146 5.28 9.91 9.78
CA LEU A 146 4.99 9.12 10.97
C LEU A 146 5.59 7.73 10.81
N ARG A 147 6.65 7.42 11.58
CA ARG A 147 7.29 6.11 11.54
C ARG A 147 6.48 5.06 12.28
N LYS A 148 6.32 3.89 11.66
CA LYS A 148 5.63 2.75 12.27
C LYS A 148 6.25 2.31 13.60
N SER A 149 7.56 2.39 13.69
CA SER A 149 8.30 1.97 14.89
C SER A 149 8.03 2.84 16.11
N ALA A 150 7.77 4.15 15.90
CA ALA A 150 7.50 5.11 16.96
C ALA A 150 6.01 5.23 17.31
N ASN A 151 5.11 4.81 16.41
CA ASN A 151 3.68 5.13 16.47
C ASN A 151 2.76 3.90 16.52
N SER A 152 3.30 2.70 16.65
CA SER A 152 2.52 1.44 16.60
C SER A 152 1.66 1.31 15.33
N LEU A 153 2.13 1.88 14.21
CA LEU A 153 1.50 1.79 12.91
C LEU A 153 1.98 0.53 12.18
N THR A 154 1.23 0.11 11.17
CA THR A 154 1.59 -1.06 10.35
C THR A 154 2.56 -0.70 9.23
N ARG A 155 2.65 0.57 8.87
CA ARG A 155 3.57 1.12 7.86
C ARG A 155 3.98 2.54 8.25
N ASP A 156 5.05 3.03 7.64
CA ASP A 156 5.37 4.44 7.68
C ASP A 156 4.34 5.25 6.88
N ILE A 157 3.99 6.42 7.36
CA ILE A 157 3.06 7.34 6.69
C ILE A 157 3.86 8.57 6.29
N GLN A 158 4.14 8.69 5.00
CA GLN A 158 4.74 9.87 4.40
C GLN A 158 3.65 10.91 4.15
N PHE A 159 3.93 12.18 4.48
CA PHE A 159 3.05 13.29 4.16
C PHE A 159 3.46 13.92 2.83
N ASP A 160 2.46 14.18 2.00
CA ASP A 160 2.62 14.93 0.75
C ASP A 160 2.65 16.43 1.05
N PHE A 161 3.54 17.16 0.37
CA PHE A 161 3.69 18.60 0.56
C PHE A 161 3.10 19.39 -0.61
N ASP A 162 2.17 20.29 -0.29
CA ASP A 162 1.67 21.31 -1.21
C ASP A 162 2.39 22.64 -0.95
N GLU A 163 3.22 23.04 -1.91
CA GLU A 163 4.03 24.24 -1.81
C GLU A 163 3.19 25.53 -1.76
N LYS A 164 2.04 25.57 -2.44
CA LYS A 164 1.19 26.77 -2.51
C LYS A 164 0.51 27.06 -1.20
N SER A 165 -0.01 26.04 -0.55
CA SER A 165 -0.69 26.17 0.75
C SER A 165 0.25 25.97 1.93
N LYS A 166 1.50 25.59 1.70
CA LYS A 166 2.47 25.16 2.72
C LYS A 166 1.89 24.08 3.65
N THR A 167 1.21 23.09 3.06
CA THR A 167 0.50 22.07 3.80
C THR A 167 1.15 20.71 3.60
N PHE A 168 1.49 20.05 4.69
CA PHE A 168 1.80 18.62 4.73
C PHE A 168 0.51 17.85 4.99
N SER A 169 0.13 16.96 4.10
CA SER A 169 -1.10 16.18 4.23
C SER A 169 -0.87 14.68 4.05
N ALA A 170 -1.57 13.89 4.83
CA ALA A 170 -1.62 12.44 4.66
C ALA A 170 -3.01 11.90 4.95
N LYS A 171 -3.32 10.75 4.34
CA LYS A 171 -4.55 10.03 4.58
C LYS A 171 -4.24 8.66 5.16
N TYR A 172 -4.86 8.35 6.27
CA TYR A 172 -4.76 7.07 6.93
C TYR A 172 -6.14 6.54 7.27
N LEU A 173 -6.51 5.40 6.71
CA LEU A 173 -7.82 4.80 6.93
C LEU A 173 -7.77 3.91 8.16
N LYS A 174 -8.52 4.30 9.15
CA LYS A 174 -8.49 3.78 10.50
C LYS A 174 -9.33 2.52 10.69
N TRP A 175 -8.90 1.68 11.62
CA TRP A 175 -9.71 0.62 12.22
C TRP A 175 -10.97 1.19 12.89
N ILE A 176 -12.14 0.61 12.61
CA ILE A 176 -13.45 1.15 13.01
C ILE A 176 -13.63 1.25 14.53
N ASP A 177 -13.16 0.25 15.27
CA ASP A 177 -13.47 0.08 16.70
C ASP A 177 -12.38 0.61 17.64
N LYS A 178 -11.30 1.17 17.09
CA LYS A 178 -10.24 1.73 17.93
C LYS A 178 -10.21 3.23 17.79
N GLU A 179 -10.11 3.89 18.93
CA GLU A 179 -9.86 5.30 18.97
C GLU A 179 -8.57 5.64 18.20
N GLN A 180 -8.58 6.73 17.52
CA GLN A 180 -7.39 7.25 16.86
C GLN A 180 -6.32 7.48 17.93
N PRO A 181 -5.08 7.08 17.72
CA PRO A 181 -4.03 7.56 18.59
C PRO A 181 -3.99 9.08 18.46
N GLU A 182 -4.46 9.78 19.49
CA GLU A 182 -4.48 11.23 19.49
C GLU A 182 -3.07 11.81 19.48
N MET A 183 -2.14 11.07 20.11
CA MET A 183 -0.75 11.47 20.25
C MET A 183 0.14 10.58 19.39
N LEU A 184 0.80 11.19 18.39
CA LEU A 184 1.74 10.53 17.51
C LEU A 184 3.08 11.28 17.51
N VAL A 185 4.17 10.57 17.29
CA VAL A 185 5.53 11.10 17.25
C VAL A 185 5.92 11.34 15.78
N PRO A 186 5.94 12.59 15.29
CA PRO A 186 6.39 12.88 13.94
C PRO A 186 7.92 12.90 13.84
N GLU A 187 8.42 12.43 12.71
CA GLU A 187 9.80 12.61 12.29
C GLU A 187 9.82 13.61 11.13
N PHE A 188 10.67 14.60 11.21
CA PHE A 188 10.76 15.64 10.19
C PHE A 188 12.20 16.10 9.98
N VAL A 189 12.46 16.71 8.83
CA VAL A 189 13.74 17.29 8.47
C VAL A 189 13.56 18.80 8.24
N THR A 190 14.35 19.60 8.98
CA THR A 190 14.32 21.05 8.89
C THR A 190 15.74 21.63 8.93
N ASP A 191 15.92 22.81 8.37
CA ASP A 191 17.12 23.65 8.50
C ASP A 191 16.94 24.80 9.53
N GLY A 192 15.74 24.89 10.13
CA GLY A 192 15.47 25.84 11.21
C GLY A 192 16.05 25.39 12.56
N GLU A 193 16.19 26.34 13.46
CA GLU A 193 16.73 26.11 14.80
C GLU A 193 15.76 25.37 15.72
N THR A 194 14.49 25.77 15.68
CA THR A 194 13.45 25.20 16.53
C THR A 194 12.16 24.95 15.76
N VAL A 195 11.45 23.89 16.13
CA VAL A 195 10.12 23.57 15.61
C VAL A 195 9.12 23.62 16.75
N LEU A 196 8.01 24.32 16.55
CA LEU A 196 6.98 24.53 17.55
C LEU A 196 5.62 24.07 17.07
N VAL A 197 4.86 23.45 17.97
CA VAL A 197 3.42 23.17 17.79
C VAL A 197 2.69 23.75 19.00
N ASN A 198 1.71 24.62 18.79
CA ASN A 198 0.99 25.31 19.86
C ASN A 198 1.92 26.03 20.87
N GLY A 199 3.04 26.57 20.39
CA GLY A 199 4.04 27.25 21.21
C GLY A 199 4.99 26.35 22.00
N MET A 200 4.83 25.02 21.93
CA MET A 200 5.72 24.05 22.57
C MET A 200 6.72 23.50 21.56
N GLN A 201 7.97 23.37 21.99
CA GLN A 201 9.02 22.80 21.17
C GLN A 201 8.78 21.32 20.89
N VAL A 202 8.94 20.94 19.62
CA VAL A 202 8.82 19.56 19.14
C VAL A 202 10.15 19.08 18.60
N ILE A 203 10.61 17.96 19.14
CA ILE A 203 11.87 17.31 18.71
C ILE A 203 11.49 16.14 17.78
N SER A 204 12.06 16.17 16.57
CA SER A 204 11.85 15.15 15.54
C SER A 204 12.12 13.74 16.07
N GLY A 205 11.16 12.84 15.88
CA GLY A 205 11.24 11.45 16.31
C GLY A 205 11.16 11.20 17.83
N GLN A 206 10.86 12.24 18.64
CA GLN A 206 10.83 12.12 20.10
C GLN A 206 9.57 12.68 20.76
N THR A 207 9.12 13.85 20.32
CA THR A 207 7.99 14.54 20.96
C THR A 207 6.68 14.11 20.31
N ALA A 208 5.75 13.62 21.13
CA ALA A 208 4.40 13.32 20.68
C ALA A 208 3.56 14.59 20.50
N VAL A 209 2.80 14.67 19.40
CA VAL A 209 1.91 15.76 19.04
C VAL A 209 0.49 15.21 18.84
N SER A 210 -0.53 16.00 19.18
CA SER A 210 -1.92 15.64 18.90
C SER A 210 -2.22 15.76 17.41
N PHE A 211 -2.74 14.67 16.82
CA PHE A 211 -3.24 14.60 15.46
C PHE A 211 -4.77 14.48 15.41
N ALA A 212 -5.45 14.88 16.48
CA ALA A 212 -6.92 14.86 16.52
C ALA A 212 -7.52 15.83 15.50
N ASP A 213 -6.89 16.99 15.33
CA ASP A 213 -7.25 18.04 14.37
C ASP A 213 -6.03 18.47 13.56
N ASP A 214 -6.26 19.20 12.48
CA ASP A 214 -5.21 19.89 11.74
C ASP A 214 -4.52 20.94 12.63
N PHE A 215 -3.21 21.03 12.55
CA PHE A 215 -2.45 21.94 13.39
C PHE A 215 -1.38 22.73 12.62
N LYS A 216 -0.97 23.85 13.22
CA LYS A 216 0.14 24.67 12.72
C LYS A 216 1.45 24.18 13.32
N LEU A 217 2.43 23.99 12.46
CA LEU A 217 3.81 23.72 12.81
C LEU A 217 4.62 24.96 12.42
N VAL A 218 5.31 25.54 13.37
CA VAL A 218 6.11 26.75 13.17
C VAL A 218 7.58 26.35 13.21
N VAL A 219 8.30 26.63 12.14
CA VAL A 219 9.76 26.52 12.10
C VAL A 219 10.36 27.89 12.30
N ARG A 220 11.16 28.03 13.33
CA ARG A 220 11.84 29.29 13.68
C ARG A 220 13.32 29.18 13.32
N ALA A 221 13.79 30.17 12.58
CA ALA A 221 15.20 30.40 12.32
C ALA A 221 15.93 30.89 13.54
N GLU A 222 17.24 30.85 13.52
CA GLU A 222 18.08 31.38 14.59
C GLU A 222 17.97 32.90 14.79
N ASN A 223 17.73 33.63 13.70
CA ASN A 223 17.48 35.09 13.76
C ASN A 223 16.08 35.48 14.28
N GLY A 224 15.21 34.46 14.51
CA GLY A 224 13.86 34.63 15.00
C GLY A 224 12.78 34.64 13.90
N ASP A 225 13.14 34.59 12.62
CA ASP A 225 12.17 34.51 11.53
C ASP A 225 11.40 33.21 11.59
N GLU A 226 10.08 33.29 11.34
CA GLU A 226 9.20 32.12 11.41
C GLU A 226 8.60 31.76 10.05
N ASN A 227 8.53 30.45 9.77
CA ASN A 227 7.77 29.89 8.66
C ASN A 227 6.70 28.94 9.21
N VAL A 228 5.47 29.11 8.74
CA VAL A 228 4.32 28.35 9.24
C VAL A 228 3.86 27.35 8.22
N TYR A 229 3.75 26.11 8.63
CA TYR A 229 3.22 24.99 7.86
C TYR A 229 1.91 24.50 8.49
N MET A 230 0.98 24.08 7.65
CA MET A 230 -0.18 23.33 8.10
C MET A 230 0.13 21.84 8.04
N VAL A 231 -0.29 21.09 9.04
CA VAL A 231 -0.25 19.63 9.04
C VAL A 231 -1.68 19.13 9.12
N SER A 232 -2.09 18.39 8.08
CA SER A 232 -3.42 17.79 7.97
C SER A 232 -3.30 16.27 7.92
N PHE A 233 -3.88 15.60 8.89
CA PHE A 233 -3.90 14.16 8.97
C PHE A 233 -5.32 13.64 8.89
N ASN A 234 -5.77 13.37 7.66
CA ASN A 234 -7.11 12.87 7.43
C ASN A 234 -7.20 11.38 7.79
N CYS A 235 -7.77 11.09 8.95
CA CYS A 235 -7.94 9.75 9.47
C CYS A 235 -9.44 9.41 9.63
N PRO A 236 -10.22 9.32 8.53
CA PRO A 236 -11.64 9.04 8.61
C PRO A 236 -11.88 7.63 9.14
N GLN A 237 -12.83 7.48 10.03
CA GLN A 237 -13.35 6.18 10.39
C GLN A 237 -14.05 5.56 9.19
N ILE A 238 -13.71 4.30 8.88
CA ILE A 238 -14.45 3.52 7.91
C ILE A 238 -15.64 2.89 8.61
N ASN A 239 -16.71 3.63 8.68
CA ASN A 239 -17.99 3.12 9.15
C ASN A 239 -18.75 2.54 7.97
N THR A 240 -18.60 1.26 7.73
CA THR A 240 -19.38 0.51 6.74
C THR A 240 -20.12 -0.63 7.43
N GLU A 241 -21.21 -1.08 6.82
CA GLU A 241 -22.01 -2.19 7.35
C GLU A 241 -21.45 -3.57 6.96
N LEU A 242 -20.36 -3.60 6.18
CA LEU A 242 -19.72 -4.85 5.78
C LEU A 242 -19.00 -5.50 6.97
N PRO A 243 -19.01 -6.84 7.04
CA PRO A 243 -18.15 -7.56 7.99
C PRO A 243 -16.69 -7.18 7.80
N VAL A 244 -15.94 -7.25 8.89
CA VAL A 244 -14.52 -6.92 8.96
C VAL A 244 -13.71 -8.17 9.16
N ILE A 245 -12.60 -8.27 8.42
CA ILE A 245 -11.54 -9.26 8.63
C ILE A 245 -10.25 -8.49 8.82
N ARG A 246 -9.71 -8.54 10.02
CA ARG A 246 -8.42 -7.94 10.36
C ARG A 246 -7.36 -9.02 10.48
N ILE A 247 -6.36 -8.95 9.65
CA ILE A 247 -5.18 -9.81 9.70
C ILE A 247 -4.11 -9.08 10.53
N HIS A 248 -3.58 -9.73 11.58
CA HIS A 248 -2.71 -9.08 12.56
C HIS A 248 -1.29 -8.77 12.08
N ILE A 249 -0.95 -9.15 10.86
CA ILE A 249 0.34 -8.83 10.23
C ILE A 249 0.13 -7.97 8.99
N PRO A 250 1.14 -7.22 8.54
CA PRO A 250 1.12 -6.58 7.23
C PRO A 250 0.92 -7.61 6.12
N LEU A 251 -0.08 -7.39 5.25
CA LEU A 251 -0.34 -8.29 4.12
C LEU A 251 0.81 -8.27 3.11
N SER A 252 1.64 -7.22 3.07
CA SER A 252 2.90 -7.16 2.32
C SER A 252 3.91 -8.24 2.74
N ASP A 253 3.81 -8.74 3.96
CA ASP A 253 4.68 -9.81 4.46
C ASP A 253 4.33 -11.19 3.88
N ILE A 254 3.21 -11.30 3.17
CA ILE A 254 2.79 -12.54 2.52
C ILE A 254 3.30 -12.51 1.09
N THR A 255 4.41 -13.19 0.86
CA THR A 255 5.14 -13.16 -0.40
C THR A 255 5.05 -14.45 -1.21
N SER A 256 4.37 -15.48 -0.69
CA SER A 256 4.31 -16.82 -1.32
C SER A 256 2.87 -17.28 -1.57
N LYS A 257 2.67 -17.98 -2.70
CA LYS A 257 1.44 -18.74 -3.01
C LYS A 257 1.46 -20.18 -2.47
N SER A 258 2.62 -20.71 -2.14
CA SER A 258 2.78 -22.09 -1.69
C SER A 258 2.98 -22.21 -0.18
N THR A 259 3.70 -21.27 0.43
CA THR A 259 4.06 -21.31 1.84
C THR A 259 3.07 -20.52 2.67
N TYR A 260 2.51 -21.16 3.69
CA TYR A 260 1.65 -20.49 4.66
C TYR A 260 2.45 -19.73 5.71
N LYS A 261 1.97 -18.56 6.07
CA LYS A 261 2.45 -17.77 7.21
C LYS A 261 1.43 -17.88 8.34
N LYS A 262 1.90 -18.22 9.55
CA LYS A 262 1.06 -18.26 10.75
C LYS A 262 0.86 -16.84 11.27
N THR A 263 -0.37 -16.51 11.62
CA THR A 263 -0.75 -15.24 12.22
C THR A 263 -2.09 -15.39 12.93
N LYS A 264 -2.68 -14.28 13.34
CA LYS A 264 -4.01 -14.21 13.92
C LYS A 264 -4.92 -13.30 13.13
N CYS A 265 -6.22 -13.42 13.34
CA CYS A 265 -7.21 -12.52 12.75
C CYS A 265 -8.37 -12.26 13.71
N ASP A 266 -9.03 -11.12 13.49
CA ASP A 266 -10.34 -10.83 14.05
C ASP A 266 -11.37 -10.83 12.90
N ILE A 267 -12.54 -11.38 13.18
CA ILE A 267 -13.69 -11.41 12.25
C ILE A 267 -14.93 -10.98 13.02
N TYR A 268 -15.57 -9.92 12.57
CA TYR A 268 -16.77 -9.41 13.21
C TYR A 268 -17.61 -8.56 12.26
N ARG A 269 -18.85 -8.25 12.66
CA ARG A 269 -19.72 -7.30 11.97
C ARG A 269 -19.94 -6.09 12.86
N PRO A 270 -19.64 -4.86 12.42
CA PRO A 270 -19.88 -3.66 13.20
C PRO A 270 -21.35 -3.57 13.64
N GLY A 271 -21.56 -3.25 14.92
CA GLY A 271 -22.89 -3.03 15.49
C GLY A 271 -23.75 -4.29 15.68
N SER A 272 -23.16 -5.49 15.57
CA SER A 272 -23.86 -6.74 15.87
C SER A 272 -23.18 -7.49 17.02
N ASP A 273 -23.99 -8.27 17.77
CA ASP A 273 -23.46 -9.14 18.80
C ASP A 273 -22.50 -10.19 18.22
N GLU A 274 -21.44 -10.47 18.94
CA GLU A 274 -20.50 -11.52 18.62
C GLU A 274 -21.22 -12.88 18.64
N GLY A 275 -21.35 -13.48 17.48
CA GLY A 275 -22.01 -14.77 17.31
C GLY A 275 -21.05 -15.89 16.93
N LYS A 276 -21.57 -17.07 16.66
CA LYS A 276 -20.82 -18.26 16.21
C LYS A 276 -20.02 -18.06 14.92
N TRP A 277 -20.20 -16.96 14.24
CA TRP A 277 -19.55 -16.58 12.98
C TRP A 277 -18.41 -15.56 13.16
N SER A 278 -18.27 -14.95 14.35
CA SER A 278 -17.16 -14.04 14.68
C SER A 278 -15.96 -14.78 15.23
N ALA A 279 -14.81 -14.14 15.20
CA ALA A 279 -13.57 -14.62 15.79
C ALA A 279 -12.78 -13.45 16.34
N SER A 280 -12.19 -13.59 17.52
CA SER A 280 -11.27 -12.62 18.11
C SER A 280 -9.93 -13.29 18.34
N ASP A 281 -8.85 -12.66 17.88
CA ASP A 281 -7.48 -13.15 18.05
C ASP A 281 -7.28 -14.63 17.63
N ALA A 282 -8.09 -15.06 16.62
CA ALA A 282 -8.10 -16.43 16.15
C ALA A 282 -6.82 -16.77 15.36
N GLU A 283 -6.21 -17.89 15.70
CA GLU A 283 -5.06 -18.40 14.94
C GLU A 283 -5.47 -18.79 13.53
N ILE A 284 -4.68 -18.37 12.55
CA ILE A 284 -4.84 -18.72 11.15
C ILE A 284 -3.49 -18.98 10.48
N GLU A 285 -3.56 -19.70 9.38
CA GLU A 285 -2.51 -19.76 8.36
C GLU A 285 -2.98 -19.00 7.13
N ILE A 286 -2.15 -18.12 6.58
CA ILE A 286 -2.48 -17.30 5.40
C ILE A 286 -1.38 -17.38 4.36
N ARG A 287 -1.76 -17.40 3.09
CA ARG A 287 -0.84 -17.34 1.94
C ARG A 287 -1.49 -16.64 0.75
N GLY A 288 -0.69 -16.28 -0.24
CA GLY A 288 -1.18 -15.81 -1.52
C GLY A 288 -1.97 -16.89 -2.27
N ARG A 289 -2.78 -16.47 -3.25
CA ARG A 289 -3.48 -17.34 -4.20
C ARG A 289 -3.62 -16.66 -5.57
N GLY A 290 -4.14 -17.41 -6.54
CA GLY A 290 -4.38 -16.95 -7.91
C GLY A 290 -3.14 -17.09 -8.79
N ASN A 291 -3.34 -17.04 -10.10
CA ASN A 291 -2.27 -17.10 -11.11
C ASN A 291 -1.87 -15.67 -11.50
N SER A 292 -2.47 -15.08 -12.52
CA SER A 292 -2.23 -13.70 -12.94
C SER A 292 -2.54 -12.69 -11.84
N THR A 293 -3.62 -12.90 -11.09
CA THR A 293 -4.07 -12.00 -10.04
C THR A 293 -3.10 -11.85 -8.85
N TRP A 294 -2.21 -12.83 -8.64
CA TRP A 294 -1.15 -12.71 -7.62
C TRP A 294 -0.08 -11.67 -8.00
N GLY A 295 0.10 -11.40 -9.29
CA GLY A 295 1.01 -10.36 -9.81
C GLY A 295 0.49 -8.92 -9.63
N LEU A 296 -0.80 -8.75 -9.30
CA LEU A 296 -1.44 -7.44 -9.23
C LEU A 296 -1.17 -6.73 -7.89
N PRO A 297 -1.33 -5.41 -7.83
CA PRO A 297 -1.13 -4.64 -6.61
C PRO A 297 -2.02 -5.10 -5.45
N LYS A 298 -3.32 -5.22 -5.66
CA LYS A 298 -4.27 -5.74 -4.66
C LYS A 298 -4.37 -7.25 -4.78
N LYS A 299 -3.67 -7.94 -3.89
CA LYS A 299 -3.46 -9.40 -3.98
C LYS A 299 -4.57 -10.20 -3.34
N PRO A 300 -4.97 -11.34 -3.93
CA PRO A 300 -5.90 -12.29 -3.30
C PRO A 300 -5.18 -13.23 -2.34
N TYR A 301 -5.90 -13.68 -1.30
CA TYR A 301 -5.35 -14.54 -0.26
C TYR A 301 -6.18 -15.80 -0.03
N ARG A 302 -5.53 -16.82 0.56
CA ARG A 302 -6.18 -18.00 1.13
C ARG A 302 -5.91 -18.04 2.63
N ILE A 303 -6.99 -18.15 3.41
CA ILE A 303 -6.96 -18.28 4.87
C ILE A 303 -7.32 -19.71 5.22
N LYS A 304 -6.63 -20.26 6.22
CA LYS A 304 -6.90 -21.59 6.77
C LYS A 304 -6.97 -21.51 8.29
N PHE A 305 -8.10 -21.91 8.85
CA PHE A 305 -8.31 -22.05 10.29
C PHE A 305 -7.81 -23.42 10.79
N PRO A 306 -7.37 -23.53 12.03
CA PRO A 306 -6.97 -24.83 12.61
C PRO A 306 -8.16 -25.78 12.70
N GLU A 307 -9.36 -25.27 12.98
CA GLU A 307 -10.61 -26.02 13.05
C GLU A 307 -11.61 -25.55 11.98
N LYS A 308 -12.60 -26.42 11.70
CA LYS A 308 -13.68 -26.06 10.78
C LYS A 308 -14.53 -24.92 11.36
N PHE A 309 -14.60 -23.83 10.63
CA PHE A 309 -15.29 -22.60 11.00
C PHE A 309 -16.15 -22.09 9.83
N SER A 310 -17.20 -21.34 10.14
CA SER A 310 -18.02 -20.62 9.15
C SER A 310 -17.91 -19.12 9.43
N PRO A 311 -16.91 -18.44 8.87
CA PRO A 311 -16.70 -17.02 9.12
C PRO A 311 -17.85 -16.20 8.58
N ILE A 312 -18.17 -15.09 9.25
CA ILE A 312 -19.21 -14.10 8.85
C ILE A 312 -20.59 -14.71 8.57
N GLY A 313 -20.85 -15.91 9.06
CA GLY A 313 -22.13 -16.60 8.83
C GLY A 313 -22.34 -17.06 7.40
N LEU A 314 -21.28 -17.25 6.61
CA LEU A 314 -21.36 -17.89 5.30
C LEU A 314 -21.99 -19.27 5.43
N ASN A 315 -23.15 -19.45 4.82
CA ASN A 315 -24.14 -20.46 5.19
C ASN A 315 -23.93 -21.81 4.49
N HIS A 316 -22.68 -22.28 4.43
CA HIS A 316 -22.36 -23.63 4.03
C HIS A 316 -21.85 -24.46 5.21
N ALA A 317 -21.48 -25.68 4.93
CA ALA A 317 -20.79 -26.50 5.92
C ALA A 317 -19.52 -25.79 6.39
N LYS A 318 -19.25 -25.88 7.70
CA LYS A 318 -18.00 -25.39 8.28
C LYS A 318 -16.80 -25.98 7.54
N ALA A 319 -15.83 -25.16 7.21
CA ALA A 319 -14.60 -25.56 6.53
C ALA A 319 -13.36 -24.90 7.14
N LYS A 320 -12.19 -25.50 6.88
CA LYS A 320 -10.92 -24.90 7.34
C LYS A 320 -10.43 -23.81 6.42
N SER A 321 -10.64 -23.93 5.11
CA SER A 321 -10.05 -23.03 4.11
C SER A 321 -11.08 -22.13 3.48
N TRP A 322 -10.73 -20.86 3.36
CA TRP A 322 -11.52 -19.78 2.77
C TRP A 322 -10.64 -18.91 1.89
N VAL A 323 -11.22 -18.18 0.94
CA VAL A 323 -10.47 -17.28 0.08
C VAL A 323 -10.96 -15.85 0.20
N LEU A 324 -10.05 -14.91 0.03
CA LEU A 324 -10.29 -13.48 -0.13
C LEU A 324 -9.96 -13.11 -1.57
N LEU A 325 -10.99 -12.89 -2.39
CA LEU A 325 -10.86 -12.44 -3.76
C LEU A 325 -10.70 -10.92 -3.77
N ALA A 326 -9.64 -10.44 -4.42
CA ALA A 326 -9.22 -9.04 -4.30
C ALA A 326 -9.99 -8.08 -5.21
N HIS A 327 -10.48 -8.58 -6.37
CA HIS A 327 -11.13 -7.76 -7.40
C HIS A 327 -10.27 -6.58 -7.89
N ASP A 328 -8.95 -6.77 -8.02
CA ASP A 328 -8.07 -5.70 -8.50
C ASP A 328 -8.50 -5.21 -9.89
N MET A 329 -8.69 -6.12 -10.84
CA MET A 329 -9.12 -5.81 -12.21
C MET A 329 -10.63 -5.57 -12.33
N ASP A 330 -11.45 -6.11 -11.44
CA ASP A 330 -12.89 -5.90 -11.43
C ASP A 330 -13.27 -4.66 -10.63
N LYS A 331 -13.33 -3.51 -11.27
CA LYS A 331 -13.69 -2.25 -10.60
C LYS A 331 -15.17 -2.14 -10.19
N SER A 332 -16.02 -3.04 -10.66
CA SER A 332 -17.39 -3.17 -10.11
C SER A 332 -17.39 -3.85 -8.73
N LEU A 333 -16.39 -4.66 -8.42
CA LEU A 333 -16.29 -5.57 -7.27
C LEU A 333 -17.36 -6.68 -7.27
N LEU A 334 -18.17 -6.84 -8.34
CA LEU A 334 -19.38 -7.65 -8.34
C LEU A 334 -19.40 -8.81 -9.34
N ARG A 335 -18.48 -8.88 -10.31
CA ARG A 335 -18.53 -9.86 -11.40
C ARG A 335 -18.58 -11.31 -10.91
N ASN A 336 -17.68 -11.69 -10.03
CA ASN A 336 -17.71 -13.03 -9.43
C ASN A 336 -18.95 -13.27 -8.56
N HIS A 337 -19.43 -12.25 -7.85
CA HIS A 337 -20.68 -12.33 -7.09
C HIS A 337 -21.86 -12.62 -8.02
N LEU A 338 -22.01 -11.86 -9.11
CA LEU A 338 -23.06 -12.06 -10.09
C LEU A 338 -23.02 -13.45 -10.73
N ALA A 339 -21.82 -13.93 -11.06
CA ALA A 339 -21.65 -15.29 -11.58
C ALA A 339 -22.15 -16.37 -10.61
N PHE A 340 -21.88 -16.19 -9.31
CA PHE A 340 -22.37 -17.10 -8.29
C PHE A 340 -23.90 -17.00 -8.14
N GLU A 341 -24.50 -15.82 -8.28
CA GLU A 341 -25.94 -15.67 -8.25
C GLU A 341 -26.63 -16.33 -9.46
N LEU A 342 -26.05 -16.21 -10.65
CA LEU A 342 -26.54 -16.91 -11.84
C LEU A 342 -26.44 -18.43 -11.65
N SER A 343 -25.30 -18.92 -11.16
CA SER A 343 -25.10 -20.34 -10.84
C SER A 343 -26.12 -20.84 -9.81
N ARG A 344 -26.40 -20.05 -8.79
CA ARG A 344 -27.35 -20.40 -7.72
C ARG A 344 -28.77 -20.63 -8.24
N ILE A 345 -29.15 -19.88 -9.26
CA ILE A 345 -30.44 -20.05 -9.94
C ILE A 345 -30.45 -21.34 -10.77
N LEU A 346 -29.42 -21.55 -11.58
CA LEU A 346 -29.39 -22.63 -12.55
C LEU A 346 -29.15 -24.00 -11.89
N PHE A 347 -28.25 -24.05 -10.92
CA PHE A 347 -27.89 -25.29 -10.21
C PHE A 347 -28.69 -25.48 -8.90
N SER A 348 -29.82 -24.79 -8.75
CA SER A 348 -30.65 -24.92 -7.55
C SER A 348 -31.23 -26.33 -7.41
N PRO A 349 -31.13 -26.95 -6.22
CA PRO A 349 -31.81 -28.23 -5.97
C PRO A 349 -33.33 -28.18 -6.13
N SER A 350 -33.93 -27.03 -5.92
CA SER A 350 -35.39 -26.84 -6.03
C SER A 350 -35.91 -26.95 -7.47
N GLU A 351 -35.05 -26.77 -8.44
CA GLU A 351 -35.38 -26.83 -9.87
C GLU A 351 -35.71 -28.23 -10.36
N LYS A 352 -35.15 -29.26 -9.68
CA LYS A 352 -35.27 -30.68 -10.12
C LYS A 352 -34.90 -30.89 -11.58
N TYR A 353 -34.12 -30.01 -12.14
CA TYR A 353 -33.68 -30.04 -13.54
C TYR A 353 -32.51 -31.00 -13.73
N HIS A 354 -31.54 -30.96 -12.83
CA HIS A 354 -30.35 -31.80 -12.86
C HIS A 354 -30.63 -33.20 -12.32
N ASP A 355 -29.84 -34.15 -12.79
CA ASP A 355 -29.85 -35.51 -12.25
C ASP A 355 -29.25 -35.54 -10.84
N ALA A 356 -29.59 -36.54 -10.04
CA ALA A 356 -29.13 -36.66 -8.65
C ALA A 356 -27.59 -36.73 -8.52
N ALA A 357 -26.89 -37.09 -9.58
CA ALA A 357 -25.42 -37.10 -9.62
C ALA A 357 -24.79 -35.71 -9.82
N ALA A 358 -25.55 -34.73 -10.28
CA ALA A 358 -25.06 -33.37 -10.46
C ALA A 358 -24.89 -32.66 -9.13
N LEU A 359 -23.84 -31.84 -9.03
CA LEU A 359 -23.63 -30.97 -7.88
C LEU A 359 -24.59 -29.78 -7.93
N THR A 360 -25.13 -29.46 -6.80
CA THR A 360 -25.91 -28.22 -6.59
C THR A 360 -25.11 -27.15 -5.85
N PHE A 361 -23.81 -27.36 -5.69
CA PHE A 361 -22.92 -26.46 -5.01
C PHE A 361 -22.63 -25.21 -5.86
N THR A 362 -22.90 -24.07 -5.29
CA THR A 362 -22.40 -22.76 -5.73
C THR A 362 -21.63 -22.12 -4.57
N PRO A 363 -20.46 -21.52 -4.79
CA PRO A 363 -19.71 -20.89 -3.70
C PRO A 363 -20.56 -19.85 -2.96
N CYS A 364 -20.61 -19.96 -1.64
CA CYS A 364 -21.08 -18.87 -0.79
C CYS A 364 -20.04 -17.78 -0.73
N SER A 365 -20.48 -16.55 -0.81
CA SER A 365 -19.58 -15.43 -0.70
C SER A 365 -20.23 -14.20 -0.09
N GLN A 366 -19.43 -13.35 0.50
CA GLN A 366 -19.85 -12.05 1.02
C GLN A 366 -18.72 -11.03 0.87
N MET A 367 -19.08 -9.78 0.58
CA MET A 367 -18.15 -8.67 0.60
C MET A 367 -17.76 -8.35 2.04
N VAL A 368 -16.49 -8.11 2.25
CA VAL A 368 -15.90 -7.82 3.55
C VAL A 368 -14.89 -6.69 3.45
N ASN A 369 -14.74 -5.94 4.51
CA ASN A 369 -13.61 -5.03 4.68
C ASN A 369 -12.42 -5.81 5.22
N VAL A 370 -11.26 -5.70 4.58
CA VAL A 370 -10.01 -6.31 5.05
C VAL A 370 -9.10 -5.24 5.60
N TYR A 371 -8.49 -5.54 6.75
CA TYR A 371 -7.44 -4.75 7.38
C TYR A 371 -6.15 -5.55 7.46
N SER A 372 -5.05 -4.86 7.19
CA SER A 372 -3.67 -5.31 7.31
C SER A 372 -3.10 -4.70 8.59
N GLY A 373 -3.12 -5.43 9.69
CA GLY A 373 -2.95 -4.83 11.01
C GLY A 373 -4.05 -3.81 11.30
N ASN A 374 -3.69 -2.55 11.47
CA ASN A 374 -4.64 -1.45 11.68
C ASN A 374 -4.93 -0.65 10.41
N ASP A 375 -4.24 -0.95 9.29
CA ASP A 375 -4.45 -0.26 8.03
C ASP A 375 -5.62 -0.85 7.26
N TYR A 376 -6.51 -0.01 6.79
CA TYR A 376 -7.55 -0.44 5.87
C TYR A 376 -6.95 -0.89 4.54
N HIS A 377 -7.28 -2.10 4.13
CA HIS A 377 -6.73 -2.72 2.92
C HIS A 377 -7.74 -2.84 1.78
N GLY A 378 -8.99 -2.50 2.00
CA GLY A 378 -10.01 -2.46 0.97
C GLY A 378 -11.10 -3.53 1.09
N VAL A 379 -12.02 -3.51 0.13
CA VAL A 379 -13.11 -4.48 0.02
C VAL A 379 -12.62 -5.74 -0.68
N TYR A 380 -12.90 -6.89 -0.11
CA TYR A 380 -12.66 -8.22 -0.67
C TYR A 380 -13.95 -9.02 -0.71
N GLN A 381 -14.03 -10.00 -1.59
CA GLN A 381 -15.07 -11.02 -1.54
C GLN A 381 -14.52 -12.24 -0.80
N MET A 382 -14.98 -12.48 0.43
CA MET A 382 -14.71 -13.73 1.11
C MET A 382 -15.60 -14.82 0.52
N SER A 383 -15.02 -15.96 0.17
CA SER A 383 -15.71 -17.05 -0.50
C SER A 383 -15.23 -18.43 -0.05
N ASP A 384 -16.06 -19.43 -0.33
CA ASP A 384 -15.62 -20.83 -0.27
C ASP A 384 -14.37 -21.05 -1.10
N GLN A 385 -13.47 -21.90 -0.61
CA GLN A 385 -12.41 -22.49 -1.41
C GLN A 385 -13.00 -23.60 -2.30
N MET A 386 -12.60 -23.65 -3.57
CA MET A 386 -12.88 -24.78 -4.44
C MET A 386 -12.13 -25.99 -3.93
N GLU A 387 -12.81 -26.86 -3.21
CA GLU A 387 -12.25 -28.08 -2.64
C GLU A 387 -13.31 -29.16 -2.48
N VAL A 388 -12.89 -30.41 -2.59
CA VAL A 388 -13.76 -31.57 -2.37
C VAL A 388 -13.99 -31.73 -0.86
N ALA A 389 -15.20 -31.41 -0.43
CA ALA A 389 -15.63 -31.51 0.95
C ALA A 389 -17.16 -31.56 1.06
N LYS A 390 -17.65 -32.15 2.15
CA LYS A 390 -19.10 -32.14 2.46
C LYS A 390 -19.60 -30.70 2.56
N GLY A 391 -20.68 -30.40 1.82
CA GLY A 391 -21.27 -29.07 1.73
C GLY A 391 -20.55 -28.09 0.80
N ARG A 392 -19.54 -28.53 0.10
CA ARG A 392 -18.86 -27.88 -1.02
C ARG A 392 -18.95 -28.75 -2.27
N ILE A 393 -17.84 -29.05 -2.90
CA ILE A 393 -17.80 -30.05 -4.00
C ILE A 393 -17.92 -31.43 -3.35
N ASP A 394 -19.15 -31.84 -3.11
CA ASP A 394 -19.47 -33.05 -2.37
C ASP A 394 -19.54 -34.24 -3.34
N ILE A 395 -18.39 -34.68 -3.79
CA ILE A 395 -18.19 -35.88 -4.58
C ILE A 395 -17.57 -36.98 -3.73
N ASP A 396 -17.55 -38.21 -4.29
CA ASP A 396 -16.96 -39.35 -3.60
C ASP A 396 -15.53 -39.08 -3.15
N ARG A 397 -15.18 -39.52 -1.96
CA ARG A 397 -13.81 -39.47 -1.50
C ARG A 397 -12.98 -40.53 -2.11
N LEU A 398 -11.81 -40.19 -2.61
CA LEU A 398 -10.84 -41.08 -3.21
C LEU A 398 -9.49 -40.83 -2.53
N LYS A 399 -8.85 -41.91 -2.10
CA LYS A 399 -7.55 -41.90 -1.43
C LYS A 399 -6.57 -42.81 -2.14
N ALA A 400 -5.27 -42.67 -1.93
CA ALA A 400 -4.25 -43.52 -2.53
C ALA A 400 -4.49 -45.00 -2.25
N VAL A 401 -4.93 -45.35 -1.06
CA VAL A 401 -5.26 -46.75 -0.69
C VAL A 401 -6.38 -47.40 -1.55
N ASP A 402 -7.19 -46.57 -2.19
CA ASP A 402 -8.27 -47.00 -3.07
C ASP A 402 -7.77 -47.35 -4.51
N GLY A 403 -6.50 -47.10 -4.80
CA GLY A 403 -5.93 -47.22 -6.16
C GLY A 403 -5.99 -48.62 -6.76
N SER A 404 -5.98 -49.66 -5.93
CA SER A 404 -6.12 -51.07 -6.38
C SER A 404 -7.59 -51.50 -6.58
N ASP A 405 -8.57 -50.71 -6.17
CA ASP A 405 -9.99 -51.02 -6.28
C ASP A 405 -10.60 -50.41 -7.54
N ALA A 406 -10.77 -51.22 -8.57
CA ALA A 406 -11.31 -50.79 -9.87
C ALA A 406 -12.72 -50.16 -9.76
N SER A 407 -13.50 -50.44 -8.74
CA SER A 407 -14.81 -49.84 -8.52
C SER A 407 -14.72 -48.44 -7.90
N LYS A 408 -13.74 -48.24 -7.04
CA LYS A 408 -13.57 -46.96 -6.35
C LYS A 408 -12.90 -45.88 -7.20
N ILE A 409 -11.91 -46.25 -8.03
CA ILE A 409 -11.20 -45.29 -8.89
C ILE A 409 -12.07 -44.65 -9.98
N THR A 410 -13.28 -45.18 -10.19
CA THR A 410 -14.22 -44.67 -11.22
C THR A 410 -14.76 -43.28 -10.94
N GLY A 411 -14.51 -42.72 -9.78
CA GLY A 411 -15.01 -41.37 -9.44
C GLY A 411 -14.38 -40.80 -8.18
N GLY A 412 -14.76 -39.59 -7.90
CA GLY A 412 -14.10 -38.75 -6.91
C GLY A 412 -12.97 -37.92 -7.53
N HIS A 413 -13.13 -37.52 -8.78
CA HIS A 413 -12.16 -36.68 -9.49
C HIS A 413 -12.69 -35.30 -9.71
N LEU A 414 -11.86 -34.30 -9.40
CA LEU A 414 -12.06 -32.90 -9.73
C LEU A 414 -10.89 -32.42 -10.58
N ILE A 415 -11.18 -31.89 -11.74
CA ILE A 415 -10.19 -31.40 -12.72
C ILE A 415 -10.46 -29.92 -12.98
N GLU A 416 -9.41 -29.16 -13.19
CA GLU A 416 -9.46 -27.80 -13.72
C GLU A 416 -8.70 -27.76 -15.05
N THR A 417 -9.33 -27.19 -16.08
CA THR A 417 -8.62 -26.88 -17.32
C THR A 417 -7.85 -25.59 -17.18
N ASN A 418 -6.67 -25.51 -17.75
CA ASN A 418 -5.81 -24.34 -17.69
C ASN A 418 -5.18 -24.03 -19.04
N ILE A 419 -4.61 -22.81 -19.16
CA ILE A 419 -3.80 -22.39 -20.32
C ILE A 419 -2.36 -22.93 -20.27
N HIS A 420 -1.91 -23.34 -19.09
CA HIS A 420 -0.63 -24.02 -18.82
C HIS A 420 -0.80 -24.85 -17.56
N HIS A 421 0.07 -25.82 -17.34
CA HIS A 421 0.07 -26.57 -16.09
C HIS A 421 0.40 -25.65 -14.90
N ASP A 422 -0.39 -25.73 -13.85
CA ASP A 422 -0.13 -25.03 -12.60
C ASP A 422 0.99 -25.73 -11.83
N GLU A 423 2.07 -25.05 -11.55
CA GLU A 423 3.23 -25.58 -10.80
C GLU A 423 2.85 -26.16 -9.42
N GLY A 424 1.72 -25.71 -8.86
CA GLY A 424 1.18 -26.23 -7.61
C GLY A 424 0.47 -27.60 -7.73
N TYR A 425 0.36 -28.16 -8.93
CA TYR A 425 -0.33 -29.41 -9.21
C TYR A 425 0.54 -30.30 -10.11
N PRO A 426 1.53 -30.99 -9.55
CA PRO A 426 2.47 -31.82 -10.32
C PRO A 426 1.78 -32.99 -11.01
N VAL A 427 0.60 -33.42 -10.56
CA VAL A 427 -0.20 -34.43 -11.23
C VAL A 427 -1.20 -33.76 -12.16
N SER A 428 -0.80 -33.59 -13.40
CA SER A 428 -1.58 -33.01 -14.46
C SER A 428 -1.28 -33.73 -15.78
N PHE A 429 -2.22 -33.68 -16.72
CA PHE A 429 -2.06 -34.26 -18.02
C PHE A 429 -2.53 -33.32 -19.12
N THR A 430 -2.06 -33.59 -20.32
CA THR A 430 -2.55 -32.89 -21.52
C THR A 430 -3.49 -33.83 -22.26
N SER A 431 -4.70 -33.35 -22.56
CA SER A 431 -5.67 -34.12 -23.31
C SER A 431 -5.20 -34.39 -24.76
N SER A 432 -5.90 -35.26 -25.49
CA SER A 432 -5.59 -35.51 -26.90
C SER A 432 -5.75 -34.28 -27.78
N ARG A 433 -6.46 -33.25 -27.28
CA ARG A 433 -6.67 -31.98 -27.98
C ARG A 433 -5.74 -30.85 -27.50
N GLY A 434 -4.74 -31.21 -26.68
CA GLY A 434 -3.78 -30.22 -26.17
C GLY A 434 -4.27 -29.41 -25.00
N ILE A 435 -5.38 -29.77 -24.34
CA ILE A 435 -5.92 -29.06 -23.20
C ILE A 435 -5.13 -29.46 -21.96
N TYR A 436 -4.59 -28.49 -21.23
CA TYR A 436 -3.95 -28.71 -19.95
C TYR A 436 -5.01 -28.96 -18.87
N MET A 437 -4.85 -30.05 -18.13
CA MET A 437 -5.80 -30.53 -17.14
C MET A 437 -5.09 -30.80 -15.82
N ASP A 438 -5.37 -29.97 -14.83
CA ASP A 438 -4.81 -30.09 -13.49
C ASP A 438 -5.73 -30.92 -12.60
N HIS A 439 -5.18 -31.97 -12.00
CA HIS A 439 -5.90 -32.84 -11.10
C HIS A 439 -6.01 -32.16 -9.72
N LYS A 440 -7.13 -31.51 -9.43
CA LYS A 440 -7.34 -30.80 -8.17
C LYS A 440 -7.74 -31.71 -7.01
N TYR A 441 -8.30 -32.88 -7.34
CA TYR A 441 -8.64 -33.93 -6.39
C TYR A 441 -8.74 -35.31 -7.07
N PRO A 442 -8.22 -36.43 -6.49
CA PRO A 442 -7.42 -36.39 -5.24
C PRO A 442 -6.19 -35.52 -5.34
N LYS A 443 -5.62 -35.13 -4.18
CA LYS A 443 -4.36 -34.38 -4.15
C LYS A 443 -3.18 -35.31 -4.37
N ASP A 444 -2.07 -34.78 -4.82
CA ASP A 444 -0.86 -35.52 -5.19
C ASP A 444 -0.33 -36.42 -4.08
N ASP A 445 -0.36 -35.91 -2.84
CA ASP A 445 0.08 -36.62 -1.63
C ASP A 445 -0.89 -37.71 -1.15
N ASP A 446 -2.10 -37.76 -1.72
CA ASP A 446 -3.17 -38.72 -1.37
C ASP A 446 -3.73 -39.42 -2.61
N MET A 447 -2.94 -39.55 -3.69
CA MET A 447 -3.35 -40.15 -4.97
C MET A 447 -2.44 -41.31 -5.38
N ASP A 448 -3.05 -42.37 -5.86
CA ASP A 448 -2.35 -43.46 -6.54
C ASP A 448 -2.30 -43.23 -8.06
N ILE A 449 -1.25 -43.71 -8.72
CA ILE A 449 -1.05 -43.57 -10.16
C ILE A 449 -2.19 -44.20 -10.99
N SER A 450 -2.84 -45.20 -10.49
CA SER A 450 -3.99 -45.86 -11.17
C SER A 450 -5.19 -44.92 -11.25
N GLN A 451 -5.41 -44.12 -10.25
CA GLN A 451 -6.49 -43.11 -10.20
C GLN A 451 -6.27 -42.03 -11.25
N TYR A 452 -5.03 -41.55 -11.34
CA TYR A 452 -4.61 -40.58 -12.36
C TYR A 452 -4.82 -41.17 -13.78
N LYS A 453 -4.28 -42.34 -14.04
CA LYS A 453 -4.40 -43.01 -15.35
C LYS A 453 -5.85 -43.29 -15.72
N TYR A 454 -6.67 -43.69 -14.76
CA TYR A 454 -8.09 -43.90 -15.00
C TYR A 454 -8.75 -42.63 -15.53
N MET A 455 -8.51 -41.49 -14.87
CA MET A 455 -9.14 -40.23 -15.26
C MET A 455 -8.60 -39.70 -16.59
N GLU A 456 -7.30 -39.83 -16.84
CA GLU A 456 -6.68 -39.51 -18.13
C GLU A 456 -7.30 -40.35 -19.26
N ASP A 457 -7.40 -41.64 -19.08
CA ASP A 457 -8.00 -42.57 -20.07
C ASP A 457 -9.48 -42.27 -20.28
N PHE A 458 -10.21 -41.92 -19.21
CA PHE A 458 -11.61 -41.58 -19.31
C PHE A 458 -11.81 -40.33 -20.17
N VAL A 459 -11.02 -39.27 -19.92
CA VAL A 459 -11.05 -38.04 -20.70
C VAL A 459 -10.69 -38.29 -22.16
N ARG A 460 -9.66 -39.09 -22.43
CA ARG A 460 -9.27 -39.47 -23.82
C ARG A 460 -10.38 -40.19 -24.57
N LYS A 461 -11.11 -41.10 -23.92
CA LYS A 461 -12.27 -41.80 -24.48
C LYS A 461 -13.44 -40.83 -24.74
N ALA A 462 -13.69 -39.93 -23.80
CA ALA A 462 -14.72 -38.89 -23.93
C ALA A 462 -14.41 -37.95 -25.11
N GLU A 463 -13.16 -37.51 -25.25
CA GLU A 463 -12.71 -36.73 -26.41
C GLU A 463 -12.84 -37.51 -27.73
N SER A 464 -12.42 -38.78 -27.76
CA SER A 464 -12.57 -39.61 -28.95
C SER A 464 -14.02 -39.71 -29.42
N ALA A 465 -14.98 -39.86 -28.48
CA ALA A 465 -16.40 -39.86 -28.81
C ALA A 465 -16.89 -38.48 -29.31
N LEU A 466 -16.45 -37.38 -28.65
CA LEU A 466 -16.80 -36.02 -29.02
C LEU A 466 -16.30 -35.64 -30.43
N TYR A 467 -15.14 -36.13 -30.83
CA TYR A 467 -14.54 -35.83 -32.16
C TYR A 467 -14.76 -36.92 -33.20
N SER A 468 -15.56 -37.92 -32.89
CA SER A 468 -15.95 -38.96 -33.87
C SER A 468 -16.86 -38.39 -34.97
N SER A 469 -16.98 -39.10 -36.08
CA SER A 469 -17.89 -38.74 -37.18
C SER A 469 -19.36 -38.79 -36.77
N ASN A 470 -19.70 -39.65 -35.80
CA ASN A 470 -21.04 -39.84 -35.27
C ASN A 470 -21.20 -39.24 -33.84
N PHE A 471 -20.48 -38.17 -33.54
CA PHE A 471 -20.43 -37.58 -32.19
C PHE A 471 -21.82 -37.22 -31.64
N THR A 472 -22.80 -36.91 -32.48
CA THR A 472 -24.17 -36.57 -32.09
C THR A 472 -25.08 -37.77 -31.83
N ASP A 473 -24.56 -39.00 -32.03
CA ASP A 473 -25.35 -40.22 -31.77
C ASP A 473 -25.81 -40.25 -30.30
N PRO A 474 -27.11 -40.46 -30.05
CA PRO A 474 -27.67 -40.32 -28.70
C PRO A 474 -27.17 -41.38 -27.72
N VAL A 475 -26.67 -42.51 -28.21
CA VAL A 475 -26.21 -43.65 -27.39
C VAL A 475 -24.71 -43.71 -27.27
N ASN A 476 -23.97 -43.57 -28.39
CA ASN A 476 -22.54 -43.74 -28.48
C ASN A 476 -21.75 -42.44 -28.69
N GLY A 477 -22.44 -41.34 -28.95
CA GLY A 477 -21.83 -40.02 -29.10
C GLY A 477 -21.39 -39.41 -27.78
N TRP A 478 -21.18 -38.09 -27.80
CA TRP A 478 -20.64 -37.35 -26.68
C TRP A 478 -21.53 -37.40 -25.41
N ARG A 479 -22.89 -37.51 -25.55
CA ARG A 479 -23.85 -37.58 -24.43
C ARG A 479 -23.67 -38.82 -23.55
N LYS A 480 -22.98 -39.82 -24.02
CA LYS A 480 -22.56 -41.00 -23.22
C LYS A 480 -21.56 -40.58 -22.14
N TRP A 481 -20.68 -39.64 -22.46
CA TRP A 481 -19.50 -39.28 -21.68
C TRP A 481 -19.60 -37.96 -20.93
N PHE A 482 -20.50 -37.07 -21.34
CA PHE A 482 -20.69 -35.76 -20.75
C PHE A 482 -22.14 -35.58 -20.35
N ASP A 483 -22.33 -34.85 -19.21
CA ASP A 483 -23.68 -34.52 -18.77
C ASP A 483 -24.17 -33.28 -19.51
N GLU A 484 -25.22 -33.44 -20.30
CA GLU A 484 -25.78 -32.40 -21.16
C GLU A 484 -26.42 -31.27 -20.38
N LYS A 485 -27.01 -31.58 -19.22
CA LYS A 485 -27.70 -30.57 -18.40
C LYS A 485 -26.75 -29.62 -17.70
N THR A 486 -25.70 -30.13 -17.05
CA THR A 486 -24.70 -29.29 -16.41
C THR A 486 -23.88 -28.51 -17.44
N LEU A 487 -23.58 -29.10 -18.61
CA LEU A 487 -22.94 -28.41 -19.72
C LEU A 487 -23.79 -27.24 -20.23
N ALA A 488 -25.10 -27.44 -20.40
CA ALA A 488 -26.01 -26.39 -20.87
C ALA A 488 -26.05 -25.20 -19.91
N ASP A 489 -26.24 -25.45 -18.61
CA ASP A 489 -26.26 -24.39 -17.60
C ASP A 489 -24.91 -23.71 -17.43
N PHE A 490 -23.80 -24.46 -17.56
CA PHE A 490 -22.45 -23.90 -17.59
C PHE A 490 -22.27 -22.91 -18.76
N ILE A 491 -22.65 -23.32 -19.98
CA ILE A 491 -22.59 -22.46 -21.17
C ILE A 491 -23.48 -21.22 -21.00
N ILE A 492 -24.70 -21.37 -20.49
CA ILE A 492 -25.60 -20.23 -20.27
C ILE A 492 -24.94 -19.19 -19.35
N VAL A 493 -24.32 -19.59 -18.25
CA VAL A 493 -23.64 -18.63 -17.34
C VAL A 493 -22.50 -17.92 -18.05
N LYS A 494 -21.61 -18.68 -18.71
CA LYS A 494 -20.43 -18.14 -19.37
C LYS A 494 -20.79 -17.21 -20.53
N GLU A 495 -21.77 -17.60 -21.34
CA GLU A 495 -22.25 -16.81 -22.47
C GLU A 495 -23.04 -15.58 -22.02
N PHE A 496 -23.84 -15.69 -20.97
CA PHE A 496 -24.60 -14.53 -20.47
C PHE A 496 -23.69 -13.49 -19.82
N ALA A 497 -22.68 -13.93 -19.08
CA ALA A 497 -21.64 -13.05 -18.56
C ALA A 497 -20.73 -12.46 -19.67
N GLY A 498 -20.66 -13.11 -20.84
CA GLY A 498 -19.79 -12.68 -21.93
C GLY A 498 -18.32 -12.73 -21.53
N ASP A 499 -17.89 -13.82 -20.90
CA ASP A 499 -16.57 -13.99 -20.32
C ASP A 499 -15.57 -14.58 -21.33
N MET A 500 -14.56 -13.81 -21.73
CA MET A 500 -13.53 -14.24 -22.69
C MET A 500 -12.68 -15.41 -22.19
N ASP A 501 -12.43 -15.46 -20.87
CA ASP A 501 -11.73 -16.58 -20.22
C ASP A 501 -12.69 -17.72 -19.83
N GLY A 502 -13.96 -17.59 -20.16
CA GLY A 502 -15.01 -18.43 -19.64
C GLY A 502 -14.85 -19.92 -19.87
N TYR A 503 -14.11 -20.30 -20.89
CA TYR A 503 -13.88 -21.70 -21.24
C TYR A 503 -12.46 -22.20 -20.93
N THR A 504 -11.63 -21.34 -20.34
CA THR A 504 -10.40 -21.72 -19.62
C THR A 504 -10.69 -21.77 -18.12
N SER A 505 -9.80 -22.17 -17.27
CA SER A 505 -10.05 -22.25 -15.82
C SER A 505 -11.39 -22.90 -15.45
N THR A 506 -11.80 -23.91 -16.22
CA THR A 506 -13.09 -24.58 -16.09
C THR A 506 -12.98 -25.78 -15.19
N TYR A 507 -13.83 -25.86 -14.19
CA TYR A 507 -13.94 -27.04 -13.35
C TYR A 507 -14.90 -28.04 -13.95
N PHE A 508 -14.51 -29.33 -13.91
CA PHE A 508 -15.39 -30.46 -14.13
C PHE A 508 -15.05 -31.62 -13.18
N TYR A 509 -16.01 -32.48 -12.97
CA TYR A 509 -15.87 -33.56 -12.00
C TYR A 509 -16.47 -34.86 -12.50
N LYS A 510 -16.03 -35.98 -11.91
CA LYS A 510 -16.56 -37.28 -12.15
C LYS A 510 -16.94 -37.98 -10.85
N ARG A 511 -18.18 -38.44 -10.79
CA ARG A 511 -18.67 -39.25 -9.67
C ARG A 511 -18.41 -40.72 -9.87
N ARG A 512 -18.36 -41.45 -8.77
CA ARG A 512 -18.17 -42.91 -8.75
C ARG A 512 -19.42 -43.58 -9.32
N GLY A 513 -19.20 -44.58 -10.17
CA GLY A 513 -20.28 -45.37 -10.80
C GLY A 513 -21.15 -44.60 -11.80
N VAL A 514 -20.78 -43.37 -12.16
CA VAL A 514 -21.47 -42.59 -13.19
C VAL A 514 -20.48 -42.28 -14.33
N ASP A 515 -20.71 -42.85 -15.50
CA ASP A 515 -19.80 -42.74 -16.65
C ASP A 515 -20.01 -41.41 -17.42
N LYS A 516 -20.03 -40.31 -16.69
CA LYS A 516 -20.15 -38.97 -17.26
C LYS A 516 -19.26 -37.96 -16.55
N ILE A 517 -18.75 -37.01 -17.32
CA ILE A 517 -18.15 -35.75 -16.85
C ILE A 517 -19.26 -34.74 -16.65
N PHE A 518 -19.27 -34.09 -15.50
CA PHE A 518 -20.16 -33.00 -15.14
C PHE A 518 -19.40 -31.67 -15.14
N PHE A 519 -20.03 -30.58 -15.58
CA PHE A 519 -19.43 -29.25 -15.64
C PHE A 519 -19.78 -28.40 -14.40
N GLY A 520 -18.80 -27.64 -13.93
CA GLY A 520 -18.90 -26.83 -12.74
C GLY A 520 -18.05 -27.33 -11.57
N PRO A 521 -18.09 -26.63 -10.42
CA PRO A 521 -18.86 -25.39 -10.14
C PRO A 521 -18.42 -24.19 -10.96
N ILE A 522 -19.29 -23.20 -11.09
CA ILE A 522 -18.97 -21.91 -11.73
C ILE A 522 -17.93 -21.16 -10.88
N TRP A 523 -16.90 -20.70 -11.55
CA TRP A 523 -15.79 -19.98 -10.94
C TRP A 523 -15.11 -19.06 -11.95
N ASP A 524 -14.43 -17.99 -11.45
CA ASP A 524 -13.49 -17.14 -12.19
C ASP A 524 -14.15 -16.41 -13.38
N LEU A 525 -15.09 -15.48 -13.07
CA LEU A 525 -15.75 -14.65 -14.07
C LEU A 525 -15.42 -13.15 -13.91
N ASP A 526 -14.26 -12.81 -13.42
CA ASP A 526 -13.83 -11.42 -13.28
C ASP A 526 -13.57 -10.72 -14.63
N LYS A 527 -13.47 -11.49 -15.71
CA LYS A 527 -13.37 -11.02 -17.10
C LYS A 527 -14.72 -10.87 -17.80
N GLY A 528 -15.81 -11.28 -17.15
CA GLY A 528 -17.17 -11.10 -17.66
C GLY A 528 -17.59 -9.65 -17.85
N TRP A 529 -18.72 -9.42 -18.49
CA TRP A 529 -19.27 -8.08 -18.78
C TRP A 529 -18.25 -7.16 -19.44
N ASN A 530 -17.54 -7.70 -20.46
CA ASN A 530 -16.56 -6.98 -21.26
C ASN A 530 -15.42 -6.34 -20.44
N ASN A 531 -14.93 -7.06 -19.44
CA ASN A 531 -13.83 -6.62 -18.58
C ASN A 531 -12.46 -7.22 -19.04
N ASP A 532 -12.28 -7.35 -20.34
CA ASP A 532 -11.06 -7.94 -20.91
C ASP A 532 -10.71 -7.28 -22.26
N LYS A 533 -9.48 -6.76 -22.37
CA LYS A 533 -8.98 -6.15 -23.62
C LYS A 533 -8.93 -7.10 -24.81
N ARG A 534 -8.92 -8.41 -24.56
CA ARG A 534 -8.93 -9.43 -25.62
C ARG A 534 -10.30 -9.57 -26.26
N THR A 535 -11.34 -8.99 -25.66
CA THR A 535 -12.67 -8.93 -26.25
C THR A 535 -12.66 -7.88 -27.37
N PRO A 536 -12.62 -8.25 -28.66
CA PRO A 536 -12.52 -7.25 -29.74
C PRO A 536 -13.80 -6.42 -29.81
N HIS A 537 -13.68 -5.10 -29.81
CA HIS A 537 -14.67 -4.07 -30.17
C HIS A 537 -16.16 -4.47 -30.09
N GLY A 538 -16.68 -4.74 -28.89
CA GLY A 538 -18.08 -5.10 -28.75
C GLY A 538 -18.40 -6.57 -29.03
N ASN A 539 -17.42 -7.43 -29.16
CA ASN A 539 -17.61 -8.88 -29.46
C ASN A 539 -18.54 -9.57 -28.47
N THR A 540 -18.61 -9.09 -27.23
CA THR A 540 -19.62 -9.53 -26.26
C THR A 540 -21.05 -9.23 -26.69
N LEU A 541 -21.24 -8.39 -27.69
CA LEU A 541 -22.55 -7.98 -28.22
C LEU A 541 -22.93 -8.71 -29.52
N ASP A 542 -21.93 -9.22 -30.27
CA ASP A 542 -22.13 -9.72 -31.63
C ASP A 542 -21.95 -11.24 -31.73
N GLN A 543 -21.15 -11.83 -30.87
CA GLN A 543 -20.78 -13.24 -30.94
C GLN A 543 -20.92 -13.97 -29.61
N LEU A 544 -21.06 -15.30 -29.69
CA LEU A 544 -20.88 -16.16 -28.53
C LEU A 544 -19.40 -16.25 -28.19
N MET A 545 -19.09 -16.29 -26.90
CA MET A 545 -17.72 -16.47 -26.39
C MET A 545 -17.13 -17.82 -26.78
N ILE A 546 -17.98 -18.80 -27.03
CA ILE A 546 -17.62 -20.11 -27.54
C ILE A 546 -16.87 -20.06 -28.88
N TYR A 547 -17.08 -19.01 -29.70
CA TYR A 547 -16.37 -18.78 -30.95
C TYR A 547 -15.17 -17.84 -30.80
N GLY A 548 -15.22 -16.93 -29.85
CA GLY A 548 -14.22 -15.90 -29.62
C GLY A 548 -13.09 -16.31 -28.68
N GLY A 549 -13.13 -17.53 -28.20
CA GLY A 549 -12.16 -18.04 -27.25
C GLY A 549 -10.72 -17.91 -27.74
N PHE A 550 -9.87 -17.68 -26.79
CA PHE A 550 -8.46 -17.47 -26.86
C PHE A 550 -7.73 -18.23 -27.99
N TYR A 551 -7.59 -17.59 -29.13
CA TYR A 551 -6.77 -18.11 -30.21
C TYR A 551 -5.48 -17.31 -30.30
N MET A 552 -4.66 -17.41 -29.28
CA MET A 552 -3.28 -16.90 -29.36
C MET A 552 -2.35 -18.07 -29.03
N PRO A 553 -1.66 -18.63 -30.01
CA PRO A 553 -0.60 -19.59 -29.70
C PRO A 553 0.38 -19.01 -28.66
N PRO A 554 0.79 -19.73 -27.61
CA PRO A 554 0.58 -21.17 -27.42
C PRO A 554 -0.71 -21.57 -26.67
N TYR A 555 -1.63 -20.66 -26.41
CA TYR A 555 -2.82 -20.91 -25.60
C TYR A 555 -3.93 -21.53 -26.46
N ILE A 556 -4.36 -22.71 -26.09
CA ILE A 556 -5.46 -23.42 -26.75
C ILE A 556 -6.67 -23.34 -25.83
N ASN A 557 -7.70 -22.61 -26.28
CA ASN A 557 -9.01 -22.73 -25.64
C ASN A 557 -9.52 -24.16 -25.82
N PRO A 558 -10.13 -24.78 -24.78
CA PRO A 558 -10.75 -26.08 -24.96
C PRO A 558 -11.78 -26.03 -26.08
N ASP A 559 -11.46 -26.56 -27.22
CA ASP A 559 -12.36 -26.59 -28.38
C ASP A 559 -13.53 -27.57 -28.18
N TRP A 560 -13.60 -28.24 -27.03
CA TRP A 560 -14.75 -29.03 -26.60
C TRP A 560 -16.04 -28.26 -26.71
N PHE A 561 -16.09 -27.03 -26.20
CA PHE A 561 -17.29 -26.20 -26.19
C PHE A 561 -17.72 -25.81 -27.60
N HIS A 562 -16.76 -25.48 -28.47
CA HIS A 562 -17.04 -25.26 -29.87
C HIS A 562 -17.56 -26.54 -30.55
N ARG A 563 -17.03 -27.70 -30.21
CA ARG A 563 -17.46 -28.99 -30.78
C ARG A 563 -18.86 -29.37 -30.28
N PHE A 564 -19.17 -29.22 -28.99
CA PHE A 564 -20.53 -29.40 -28.48
C PHE A 564 -21.53 -28.50 -29.20
N TRP A 565 -21.15 -27.27 -29.47
CA TRP A 565 -22.00 -26.28 -30.14
C TRP A 565 -22.29 -26.62 -31.61
N GLN A 566 -21.57 -27.52 -32.25
CA GLN A 566 -21.86 -28.02 -33.59
C GLN A 566 -23.07 -28.96 -33.61
N ASP A 567 -23.49 -29.53 -32.47
CA ASP A 567 -24.66 -30.34 -32.34
C ASP A 567 -25.93 -29.49 -32.34
N ALA A 568 -26.76 -29.62 -33.39
CA ALA A 568 -27.98 -28.83 -33.56
C ALA A 568 -29.04 -29.11 -32.46
N GLU A 569 -29.15 -30.39 -32.04
CA GLU A 569 -30.11 -30.74 -30.97
C GLU A 569 -29.64 -30.19 -29.61
N PHE A 570 -28.31 -30.17 -29.37
CA PHE A 570 -27.81 -29.53 -28.17
C PHE A 570 -28.02 -28.01 -28.17
N ARG A 571 -27.85 -27.33 -29.30
CA ARG A 571 -28.20 -25.89 -29.37
C ARG A 571 -29.64 -25.65 -29.04
N LYS A 572 -30.56 -26.42 -29.59
CA LYS A 572 -31.99 -26.36 -29.26
C LYS A 572 -32.26 -26.63 -27.78
N PHE A 573 -31.54 -27.58 -27.19
CA PHE A 573 -31.66 -27.90 -25.77
C PHE A 573 -31.24 -26.71 -24.90
N VAL A 574 -30.07 -26.09 -25.16
CA VAL A 574 -29.60 -24.88 -24.51
C VAL A 574 -30.59 -23.72 -24.71
N GLY A 575 -31.11 -23.53 -25.93
CA GLY A 575 -32.10 -22.49 -26.25
C GLY A 575 -33.40 -22.62 -25.46
N LYS A 576 -33.89 -23.83 -25.30
CA LYS A 576 -35.07 -24.10 -24.44
C LYS A 576 -34.80 -23.77 -22.98
N ARG A 577 -33.63 -24.16 -22.49
CA ARG A 577 -33.23 -23.86 -21.11
C ARG A 577 -33.09 -22.36 -20.90
N TRP A 578 -32.39 -21.65 -21.79
CA TRP A 578 -32.27 -20.20 -21.79
C TRP A 578 -33.64 -19.51 -21.76
N ALA A 579 -34.53 -19.86 -22.70
CA ALA A 579 -35.86 -19.28 -22.78
C ALA A 579 -36.67 -19.45 -21.48
N SER A 580 -36.44 -20.56 -20.76
CA SER A 580 -37.13 -20.81 -19.48
C SER A 580 -36.56 -20.04 -18.31
N LYS A 581 -35.34 -19.51 -18.41
CA LYS A 581 -34.58 -18.91 -17.29
C LYS A 581 -34.18 -17.44 -17.50
N LYS A 582 -34.13 -16.97 -18.73
CA LYS A 582 -33.55 -15.68 -19.09
C LYS A 582 -34.12 -14.49 -18.28
N GLU A 583 -35.42 -14.42 -18.06
CA GLU A 583 -36.04 -13.31 -17.33
C GLU A 583 -35.59 -13.35 -15.83
N GLN A 584 -35.53 -14.54 -15.24
CA GLN A 584 -35.08 -14.70 -13.86
C GLN A 584 -33.61 -14.33 -13.73
N LEU A 585 -32.73 -14.79 -14.65
CA LEU A 585 -31.31 -14.50 -14.66
C LEU A 585 -31.07 -13.00 -14.87
N LYS A 586 -31.70 -12.39 -15.85
CA LYS A 586 -31.60 -10.97 -16.15
C LYS A 586 -32.04 -10.10 -14.98
N ALA A 587 -33.26 -10.37 -14.46
CA ALA A 587 -33.78 -9.65 -13.31
C ALA A 587 -32.87 -9.75 -12.09
N LYS A 588 -32.25 -10.92 -11.84
CA LYS A 588 -31.33 -11.10 -10.74
C LYS A 588 -30.07 -10.24 -10.91
N VAL A 589 -29.44 -10.24 -12.07
CA VAL A 589 -28.25 -9.43 -12.33
C VAL A 589 -28.56 -7.93 -12.17
N LEU A 590 -29.65 -7.46 -12.77
CA LEU A 590 -30.05 -6.04 -12.70
C LEU A 590 -30.35 -5.62 -11.26
N SER A 591 -31.07 -6.46 -10.50
CA SER A 591 -31.37 -6.20 -9.09
C SER A 591 -30.08 -6.12 -8.24
N GLU A 592 -29.13 -7.04 -8.43
CA GLU A 592 -27.85 -6.99 -7.69
C GLU A 592 -27.03 -5.74 -8.06
N LEU A 593 -27.04 -5.34 -9.34
CA LEU A 593 -26.37 -4.11 -9.80
C LEU A 593 -27.06 -2.83 -9.31
N ASP A 594 -28.33 -2.90 -8.91
CA ASP A 594 -29.06 -1.79 -8.29
C ASP A 594 -28.84 -1.72 -6.78
N GLU A 595 -28.88 -2.86 -6.10
CA GLU A 595 -28.94 -2.91 -4.64
C GLU A 595 -27.54 -2.96 -3.99
N LYS A 596 -26.61 -3.77 -4.51
CA LYS A 596 -25.29 -3.91 -3.92
C LYS A 596 -24.49 -2.61 -3.87
N PRO A 597 -24.45 -1.79 -4.94
CA PRO A 597 -23.78 -0.50 -4.89
C PRO A 597 -24.34 0.44 -3.81
N LYS A 598 -25.65 0.43 -3.60
CA LYS A 598 -26.28 1.23 -2.54
C LYS A 598 -25.88 0.75 -1.15
N GLN A 599 -26.00 -0.57 -0.90
CA GLN A 599 -25.63 -1.21 0.37
C GLN A 599 -24.14 -1.02 0.71
N MET A 600 -23.29 -0.99 -0.29
CA MET A 600 -21.84 -0.94 -0.14
C MET A 600 -21.24 0.45 -0.38
N ARG A 601 -22.03 1.51 -0.55
CA ARG A 601 -21.54 2.82 -0.99
C ARG A 601 -20.32 3.32 -0.17
N LYS A 602 -20.39 3.26 1.13
CA LYS A 602 -19.32 3.70 2.01
C LYS A 602 -18.05 2.83 1.84
N ALA A 603 -18.23 1.52 1.73
CA ALA A 603 -17.13 0.59 1.52
C ALA A 603 -16.48 0.76 0.14
N ILE A 604 -17.27 1.00 -0.91
CA ILE A 604 -16.80 1.29 -2.26
C ILE A 604 -15.92 2.56 -2.25
N ASN A 605 -16.42 3.64 -1.65
CA ASN A 605 -15.66 4.88 -1.54
C ASN A 605 -14.36 4.69 -0.76
N ALA A 606 -14.40 3.96 0.36
CA ALA A 606 -13.21 3.63 1.13
C ALA A 606 -12.22 2.77 0.32
N ASN A 607 -12.71 1.75 -0.40
CA ASN A 607 -11.86 0.91 -1.25
C ASN A 607 -11.10 1.74 -2.28
N PHE A 608 -11.81 2.60 -3.03
CA PHE A 608 -11.20 3.42 -4.08
C PHE A 608 -10.47 4.67 -3.56
N SER A 609 -10.45 4.89 -2.28
CA SER A 609 -9.54 5.85 -1.66
C SER A 609 -8.15 5.25 -1.35
N VAL A 610 -8.04 3.92 -1.31
CA VAL A 610 -6.78 3.19 -1.13
C VAL A 610 -6.27 2.63 -2.45
N TRP A 611 -7.17 2.09 -3.25
CA TRP A 611 -6.87 1.48 -4.55
C TRP A 611 -7.44 2.37 -5.64
N GLU A 612 -6.57 2.88 -6.51
CA GLU A 612 -7.02 3.73 -7.59
C GLU A 612 -8.11 3.05 -8.43
N PHE A 613 -9.20 3.78 -8.65
CA PHE A 613 -10.25 3.32 -9.58
C PHE A 613 -9.73 3.31 -11.00
N TYR A 614 -8.93 4.32 -11.35
CA TYR A 614 -8.38 4.46 -12.68
C TYR A 614 -7.23 3.48 -12.89
N TYR A 615 -7.28 2.73 -13.95
CA TYR A 615 -6.28 1.73 -14.29
C TYR A 615 -4.95 2.35 -14.74
N GLN A 616 -3.86 1.97 -14.10
CA GLN A 616 -2.56 1.90 -14.79
C GLN A 616 -2.59 0.83 -15.92
N TYR A 617 -3.60 -0.02 -15.91
CA TYR A 617 -3.85 -1.10 -16.89
C TYR A 617 -5.09 -0.75 -17.72
N SER A 618 -5.14 0.44 -18.33
CA SER A 618 -6.17 0.83 -19.29
C SER A 618 -6.34 -0.19 -20.43
N ASP A 619 -5.40 -1.11 -20.53
CA ASP A 619 -5.37 -2.17 -21.52
C ASP A 619 -6.18 -3.42 -21.14
N GLU A 620 -6.67 -3.55 -19.92
CA GLU A 620 -7.37 -4.77 -19.49
C GLU A 620 -8.89 -4.73 -19.75
N ALA A 621 -9.48 -3.55 -19.85
CA ALA A 621 -10.89 -3.40 -20.19
C ALA A 621 -11.06 -2.75 -21.57
N ASN A 622 -11.96 -3.25 -22.39
CA ASN A 622 -12.23 -2.72 -23.71
C ASN A 622 -12.80 -1.29 -23.73
N MET A 623 -13.47 -0.91 -22.67
CA MET A 623 -14.03 0.43 -22.48
C MET A 623 -14.05 0.70 -20.96
N PRO A 624 -12.94 1.18 -20.40
CA PRO A 624 -12.87 1.46 -18.98
C PRO A 624 -13.86 2.59 -18.65
N ALA A 625 -14.74 2.33 -17.72
CA ALA A 625 -15.59 3.35 -17.15
C ALA A 625 -14.73 4.32 -16.32
N ARG A 626 -15.05 5.60 -16.37
CA ARG A 626 -14.29 6.62 -15.63
C ARG A 626 -14.69 6.72 -14.15
N THR A 627 -15.86 6.21 -13.79
CA THR A 627 -16.36 6.20 -12.42
C THR A 627 -17.03 4.88 -12.11
N TYR A 628 -17.21 4.59 -10.83
CA TYR A 628 -17.91 3.39 -10.38
C TYR A 628 -19.35 3.33 -10.91
N GLU A 629 -20.06 4.45 -10.89
CA GLU A 629 -21.43 4.55 -11.36
C GLU A 629 -21.54 4.23 -12.86
N LEU A 630 -20.62 4.76 -13.66
CA LEU A 630 -20.57 4.46 -15.09
C LEU A 630 -20.23 2.99 -15.35
N GLU A 631 -19.38 2.37 -14.51
CA GLU A 631 -19.09 0.95 -14.62
C GLU A 631 -20.32 0.09 -14.34
N ILE A 632 -21.07 0.40 -13.30
CA ILE A 632 -22.33 -0.29 -12.98
C ILE A 632 -23.34 -0.10 -14.10
N GLN A 633 -23.48 1.12 -14.64
CA GLN A 633 -24.38 1.37 -15.77
C GLN A 633 -23.96 0.58 -17.00
N ARG A 634 -22.68 0.55 -17.33
CA ARG A 634 -22.13 -0.25 -18.42
C ARG A 634 -22.49 -1.74 -18.28
N MET A 635 -22.36 -2.29 -17.08
CA MET A 635 -22.71 -3.69 -16.81
C MET A 635 -24.21 -3.95 -17.00
N LYS A 636 -25.10 -3.02 -16.61
CA LYS A 636 -26.54 -3.12 -16.85
C LYS A 636 -26.85 -3.13 -18.35
N ASP A 637 -26.29 -2.19 -19.09
CA ASP A 637 -26.48 -2.08 -20.54
C ASP A 637 -25.99 -3.33 -21.27
N LEU A 638 -24.83 -3.86 -20.86
CA LEU A 638 -24.29 -5.12 -21.40
C LEU A 638 -25.18 -6.31 -21.06
N THR A 639 -25.75 -6.37 -19.87
CA THR A 639 -26.67 -7.44 -19.46
C THR A 639 -27.91 -7.49 -20.38
N GLU A 640 -28.52 -6.35 -20.66
CA GLU A 640 -29.69 -6.26 -21.57
C GLU A 640 -29.28 -6.65 -23.01
N LYS A 641 -28.22 -6.07 -23.51
CA LYS A 641 -27.74 -6.34 -24.87
C LYS A 641 -27.31 -7.80 -25.04
N ARG A 642 -26.68 -8.38 -24.04
CA ARG A 642 -26.23 -9.77 -24.05
C ARG A 642 -27.42 -10.73 -24.02
N ALA A 643 -28.45 -10.46 -23.21
CA ALA A 643 -29.66 -11.24 -23.20
C ALA A 643 -30.37 -11.24 -24.58
N ALA A 644 -30.48 -10.07 -25.22
CA ALA A 644 -31.04 -9.96 -26.55
C ALA A 644 -30.22 -10.72 -27.61
N LEU A 645 -28.90 -10.70 -27.53
CA LEU A 645 -28.03 -11.51 -28.40
C LEU A 645 -28.32 -13.02 -28.23
N LEU A 646 -28.34 -13.49 -26.98
CA LEU A 646 -28.57 -14.92 -26.71
C LEU A 646 -29.95 -15.39 -27.19
N ASP A 647 -30.96 -14.53 -27.15
CA ASP A 647 -32.28 -14.81 -27.75
C ASP A 647 -32.22 -15.10 -29.26
N THR A 648 -31.22 -14.57 -29.95
CA THR A 648 -30.99 -14.85 -31.37
C THR A 648 -30.08 -16.03 -31.64
N LYS A 649 -29.10 -16.26 -30.78
CA LYS A 649 -28.03 -17.28 -30.97
C LYS A 649 -28.38 -18.65 -30.39
N PHE A 650 -29.23 -18.69 -29.38
CA PHE A 650 -29.70 -19.91 -28.72
C PHE A 650 -31.07 -20.39 -29.32
N ARG A 651 -31.17 -20.42 -30.65
CA ARG A 651 -32.35 -20.86 -31.36
C ARG A 651 -32.19 -22.26 -31.96
#